data_3c82dc89f4ad2e22f93e04665befd0ac
#
_entry.id   3c82dc89f4ad2e22f93e04665befd0ac
#
_cell.length_a   1.000
_cell.length_b   1.000
_cell.length_c   1.000
_cell.angle_alpha   90.00
_cell.angle_beta   90.00
_cell.angle_gamma   90.00
#
_symmetry.space_group_name_H-M   'P 1'
#
loop_
_entity.id
_entity.type
_entity.pdbx_description
1 polymer ?
#
loop_
_entity_poly.entity_id
_entity_poly.type
_entity_poly.pdbx_seq_one_letter_code
_entity_poly.pdbx_strand_id
1 'polypeptide(L)'
;MGIHALLSLANLAANQLLVIDRNGNVAIINAGEAVPEGAIILDPNSNNLMPEQEPLPVAQLVDAEGNAQPITDDIEQILAALEEGADPTALGEEFATAAGGSTGSALSAAFTIERDGTETLASTQFDTSGFEAIGLSRTQSLSLLNLLQAPNAPVLPEEPTVILVITVDAPDNINDTTPTITGTSDAPAGSAVTLVVTDANGNQQTLSAIVQPDGTFSVDVTTPLAEGFYTVTATVTDPVGNTGTATDDGSVDVTAPVITVDAPDNTNDTTPTITGTTDAPAGSTVTLVVTDADGNQQTLTATVQPDGSYSVDVTTPLAEGSYTVTATVTDPAGNTGSATDDGSVDVTAPVITVDAPDNTNDTTPTITGTTDAPAGSTVTLVVTDANGNQQTLTTTVQPDGSYSVDVTTPLAEGYYKVDASVTDPVGNTGTATDDGSVDVTAPTITVDAPDNTNDITPTITGTTNAVPGSTVTLVVTDANGTQQTLTATVQPDGGYSVDVTTPLAEGSYQVTASVTDPAGNTGTASDKGSVDVTAPVITVDAPDNTNDTTPTITGTTDVPAGSIVTLIVTDTDGNEQTLTATVQPDGSYSVDVTTPLAEGNYKVDASITDPAGNTGTATDDGSVDVTVPVITVDAPDSTNDTTPTITGTTDAPAGSTVTLVVTDANGNQQTLTTTVQPDG
;
A
#
# COMPACT_ATOMS: atom_id res chain seq x y z
N MET A 1 -3.28 28.27 -15.43
CA MET A 1 -3.62 26.84 -15.18
C MET A 1 -2.32 26.12 -15.01
N GLY A 2 -2.09 25.40 -13.92
CA GLY A 2 -0.86 24.66 -13.70
C GLY A 2 -0.70 23.50 -14.67
N ILE A 3 0.52 23.02 -14.86
CA ILE A 3 0.89 21.90 -15.74
C ILE A 3 0.07 20.65 -15.41
N HIS A 4 -0.22 20.39 -14.13
CA HIS A 4 -1.11 19.31 -13.68
C HIS A 4 -2.54 19.43 -14.21
N ALA A 5 -3.09 20.64 -14.27
CA ALA A 5 -4.43 20.86 -14.83
C ALA A 5 -4.46 20.64 -16.35
N LEU A 6 -3.38 20.98 -17.07
CA LEU A 6 -3.25 20.69 -18.50
C LEU A 6 -3.13 19.19 -18.80
N LEU A 7 -2.37 18.44 -17.97
CA LEU A 7 -2.22 16.99 -18.11
C LEU A 7 -3.49 16.23 -17.73
N SER A 8 -4.23 16.67 -16.70
CA SER A 8 -5.51 16.07 -16.31
C SER A 8 -6.65 16.32 -17.31
N LEU A 9 -6.59 17.42 -18.05
CA LEU A 9 -7.57 17.77 -19.09
C LEU A 9 -7.31 17.06 -20.43
N ALA A 10 -6.09 16.58 -20.69
CA ALA A 10 -5.69 16.10 -22.02
C ALA A 10 -6.05 14.63 -22.29
N ASN A 11 -6.49 13.83 -21.30
CA ASN A 11 -6.90 12.41 -21.45
C ASN A 11 -5.94 11.61 -22.38
N LEU A 12 -4.62 11.73 -22.13
CA LEU A 12 -3.56 11.20 -22.98
C LEU A 12 -3.53 9.68 -22.96
N ALA A 13 -3.48 9.05 -24.12
CA ALA A 13 -3.21 7.62 -24.25
C ALA A 13 -1.74 7.31 -23.94
N ALA A 14 -1.41 6.06 -23.57
CA ALA A 14 -0.08 5.63 -23.14
C ALA A 14 1.08 5.89 -24.12
N ASN A 15 0.79 6.29 -25.37
CA ASN A 15 1.76 6.59 -26.41
C ASN A 15 1.64 8.04 -26.93
N GLN A 16 1.00 8.92 -26.17
CA GLN A 16 0.81 10.32 -26.54
C GLN A 16 1.61 11.25 -25.62
N LEU A 17 2.15 12.31 -26.22
CA LEU A 17 2.93 13.34 -25.55
C LEU A 17 2.22 14.69 -25.70
N LEU A 18 2.25 15.49 -24.65
CA LEU A 18 1.79 16.88 -24.72
C LEU A 18 2.99 17.78 -25.08
N VAL A 19 2.85 18.55 -26.13
CA VAL A 19 3.90 19.44 -26.64
C VAL A 19 3.41 20.87 -26.63
N ILE A 20 4.24 21.77 -26.10
CA ILE A 20 4.00 23.22 -26.13
C ILE A 20 5.04 23.85 -27.07
N ASP A 21 4.61 24.46 -28.15
CA ASP A 21 5.49 25.12 -29.12
C ASP A 21 6.01 26.48 -28.60
N ARG A 22 6.97 27.08 -29.31
CA ARG A 22 7.54 28.39 -28.97
C ARG A 22 6.52 29.56 -28.95
N ASN A 23 5.35 29.37 -29.50
CA ASN A 23 4.29 30.36 -29.55
C ASN A 23 3.24 30.12 -28.44
N GLY A 24 3.46 29.11 -27.56
CA GLY A 24 2.55 28.75 -26.48
C GLY A 24 1.36 27.88 -26.91
N ASN A 25 1.33 27.39 -28.18
CA ASN A 25 0.26 26.49 -28.61
C ASN A 25 0.51 25.08 -28.04
N VAL A 26 -0.53 24.50 -27.48
CA VAL A 26 -0.51 23.16 -26.91
C VAL A 26 -1.05 22.15 -27.92
N ALA A 27 -0.29 21.10 -28.22
CA ALA A 27 -0.67 20.03 -29.13
C ALA A 27 -0.40 18.67 -28.51
N ILE A 28 -1.23 17.69 -28.84
CA ILE A 28 -1.02 16.27 -28.49
C ILE A 28 -0.46 15.58 -29.74
N ILE A 29 0.72 14.97 -29.60
CA ILE A 29 1.37 14.20 -30.67
C ILE A 29 1.60 12.75 -30.21
N ASN A 30 1.72 11.84 -31.17
CA ASN A 30 2.08 10.45 -30.84
C ASN A 30 3.59 10.32 -30.67
N ALA A 31 4.03 9.44 -29.77
CA ALA A 31 5.44 9.15 -29.59
C ALA A 31 6.07 8.68 -30.93
N GLY A 32 7.10 9.40 -31.38
CA GLY A 32 7.77 9.17 -32.66
C GLY A 32 7.39 10.15 -33.79
N GLU A 33 6.46 11.07 -33.58
CA GLU A 33 6.21 12.18 -34.51
C GLU A 33 7.26 13.30 -34.33
N ALA A 34 7.51 14.07 -35.40
CA ALA A 34 8.50 15.15 -35.38
C ALA A 34 8.02 16.30 -34.48
N VAL A 35 8.81 16.64 -33.48
CA VAL A 35 8.55 17.74 -32.55
C VAL A 35 9.22 19.03 -33.08
N PRO A 36 8.55 20.19 -33.06
CA PRO A 36 9.15 21.43 -33.45
C PRO A 36 10.33 21.84 -32.58
N GLU A 37 11.41 22.35 -33.17
CA GLU A 37 12.57 22.87 -32.46
C GLU A 37 12.17 23.92 -31.41
N GLY A 38 12.65 23.73 -30.15
CA GLY A 38 12.35 24.63 -29.03
C GLY A 38 10.97 24.46 -28.42
N ALA A 39 10.29 23.35 -28.70
CA ALA A 39 9.07 22.98 -28.01
C ALA A 39 9.39 22.25 -26.68
N ILE A 40 8.49 22.38 -25.72
CA ILE A 40 8.55 21.66 -24.43
C ILE A 40 7.67 20.42 -24.54
N ILE A 41 8.25 19.25 -24.22
CA ILE A 41 7.54 17.98 -24.17
C ILE A 41 7.21 17.64 -22.72
N LEU A 42 5.95 17.31 -22.46
CA LEU A 42 5.48 16.78 -21.18
C LEU A 42 5.10 15.31 -21.39
N ASP A 43 5.91 14.40 -20.84
CA ASP A 43 5.67 12.95 -20.89
C ASP A 43 5.16 12.46 -19.53
N PRO A 44 3.87 12.14 -19.41
CA PRO A 44 3.31 11.63 -18.14
C PRO A 44 3.79 10.23 -17.75
N ASN A 45 4.51 9.52 -18.65
CA ASN A 45 4.94 8.15 -18.45
C ASN A 45 6.45 7.99 -18.22
N SER A 46 7.25 9.07 -18.14
CA SER A 46 8.68 8.98 -17.92
C SER A 46 9.00 8.64 -16.46
N ASN A 47 9.30 7.38 -16.20
CA ASN A 47 9.84 6.89 -14.94
C ASN A 47 11.31 7.33 -14.79
N ASN A 48 11.57 8.48 -14.18
CA ASN A 48 12.89 8.82 -13.66
C ASN A 48 12.78 8.98 -12.14
N LEU A 49 13.20 7.93 -11.43
CA LEU A 49 13.23 7.85 -9.97
C LEU A 49 14.33 8.77 -9.42
N MET A 50 13.94 9.85 -8.76
CA MET A 50 14.73 10.50 -7.72
C MET A 50 14.03 10.27 -6.38
N PRO A 51 14.74 9.92 -5.30
CA PRO A 51 14.11 9.66 -4.00
C PRO A 51 13.68 10.98 -3.34
N GLU A 52 12.43 11.00 -2.87
CA GLU A 52 11.80 12.02 -2.01
C GLU A 52 11.06 13.21 -2.64
N GLN A 53 10.36 13.02 -3.77
CA GLN A 53 9.22 13.90 -4.09
C GLN A 53 8.30 13.17 -5.06
N GLU A 54 6.98 13.47 -5.01
CA GLU A 54 6.00 12.93 -5.96
C GLU A 54 6.50 13.08 -7.40
N PRO A 55 6.27 12.09 -8.30
CA PRO A 55 6.76 12.16 -9.67
C PRO A 55 6.10 13.32 -10.40
N LEU A 56 6.77 14.45 -10.46
CA LEU A 56 6.42 15.54 -11.36
C LEU A 56 6.64 15.06 -12.81
N PRO A 57 5.73 15.35 -13.75
CA PRO A 57 5.96 15.06 -15.16
C PRO A 57 7.23 15.77 -15.61
N VAL A 58 8.20 15.01 -16.11
CA VAL A 58 9.47 15.57 -16.56
C VAL A 58 9.22 16.39 -17.82
N ALA A 59 9.35 17.71 -17.72
CA ALA A 59 9.34 18.60 -18.86
C ALA A 59 10.73 18.58 -19.53
N GLN A 60 10.79 18.42 -20.85
CA GLN A 60 12.03 18.36 -21.62
C GLN A 60 11.96 19.35 -22.79
N LEU A 61 13.07 20.06 -23.03
CA LEU A 61 13.22 20.96 -24.17
C LEU A 61 13.86 20.20 -25.33
N VAL A 62 13.38 20.41 -26.55
CA VAL A 62 13.91 19.77 -27.77
C VAL A 62 14.91 20.69 -28.44
N ASP A 63 16.16 20.20 -28.67
CA ASP A 63 17.21 20.91 -29.41
C ASP A 63 16.97 20.94 -30.95
N ALA A 64 17.86 21.60 -31.68
CA ALA A 64 17.77 21.73 -33.14
C ALA A 64 17.89 20.39 -33.88
N GLU A 65 18.46 19.38 -33.24
CA GLU A 65 18.65 18.04 -33.78
C GLU A 65 17.50 17.10 -33.41
N GLY A 66 16.52 17.54 -32.62
CA GLY A 66 15.35 16.78 -32.20
C GLY A 66 15.56 15.93 -30.96
N ASN A 67 16.65 16.12 -30.20
CA ASN A 67 16.90 15.40 -28.96
C ASN A 67 16.32 16.14 -27.77
N ALA A 68 15.75 15.40 -26.83
CA ALA A 68 15.23 15.95 -25.58
C ALA A 68 16.37 16.28 -24.61
N GLN A 69 16.41 17.53 -24.12
CA GLN A 69 17.38 18.02 -23.13
C GLN A 69 16.70 18.29 -21.81
N PRO A 70 17.36 18.06 -20.67
CA PRO A 70 16.80 18.41 -19.37
C PRO A 70 16.63 19.93 -19.25
N ILE A 71 15.52 20.36 -18.62
CA ILE A 71 15.22 21.77 -18.37
C ILE A 71 16.18 22.29 -17.30
N THR A 72 16.73 23.47 -17.50
CA THR A 72 17.59 24.16 -16.52
C THR A 72 16.76 24.79 -15.40
N ASP A 73 17.39 25.01 -14.22
CA ASP A 73 16.76 25.57 -13.02
C ASP A 73 15.91 26.84 -13.29
N ASP A 74 16.33 27.67 -14.25
CA ASP A 74 15.61 28.90 -14.64
C ASP A 74 14.26 28.63 -15.29
N ILE A 75 14.14 27.54 -16.04
CA ILE A 75 12.90 27.12 -16.69
C ILE A 75 11.96 26.45 -15.68
N GLU A 76 12.51 25.71 -14.69
CA GLU A 76 11.71 25.16 -13.60
C GLU A 76 11.05 26.25 -12.74
N GLN A 77 11.76 27.38 -12.49
CA GLN A 77 11.19 28.52 -11.76
C GLN A 77 10.07 29.21 -12.55
N ILE A 78 10.21 29.33 -13.88
CA ILE A 78 9.15 29.87 -14.74
C ILE A 78 7.92 28.94 -14.76
N LEU A 79 8.13 27.63 -14.80
CA LEU A 79 7.07 26.64 -14.76
C LEU A 79 6.34 26.63 -13.40
N ALA A 80 7.07 26.75 -12.29
CA ALA A 80 6.50 26.87 -10.96
C ALA A 80 5.67 28.15 -10.80
N ALA A 81 6.14 29.28 -11.34
CA ALA A 81 5.38 30.54 -11.33
C ALA A 81 4.10 30.49 -12.16
N LEU A 82 4.11 29.74 -13.27
CA LEU A 82 2.91 29.45 -14.07
C LEU A 82 1.92 28.54 -13.33
N GLU A 83 2.41 27.61 -12.51
CA GLU A 83 1.58 26.77 -11.65
C GLU A 83 0.83 27.56 -10.58
N GLU A 84 1.47 28.59 -10.03
CA GLU A 84 0.86 29.52 -9.06
C GLU A 84 -0.05 30.57 -9.71
N GLY A 85 -0.18 30.57 -11.05
CA GLY A 85 -1.02 31.53 -11.77
C GLY A 85 -0.40 32.92 -11.91
N ALA A 86 0.89 33.06 -11.64
CA ALA A 86 1.62 34.32 -11.82
C ALA A 86 1.95 34.60 -13.28
N ASP A 87 2.00 35.89 -13.65
CA ASP A 87 2.45 36.32 -15.00
C ASP A 87 3.98 36.14 -15.11
N PRO A 88 4.48 35.25 -15.99
CA PRO A 88 5.91 34.98 -16.12
C PRO A 88 6.71 36.21 -16.60
N THR A 89 6.06 37.26 -17.14
CA THR A 89 6.71 38.50 -17.55
C THR A 89 7.01 39.43 -16.36
N ALA A 90 6.51 39.12 -15.17
CA ALA A 90 6.75 39.88 -13.93
C ALA A 90 7.97 39.38 -13.12
N LEU A 91 8.63 38.32 -13.54
CA LEU A 91 9.76 37.68 -12.89
C LEU A 91 11.11 38.30 -13.28
N GLY A 92 11.33 39.58 -13.26
CA GLY A 92 12.60 40.27 -13.46
C GLY A 92 13.33 40.11 -14.81
N GLU A 93 14.24 41.05 -15.13
CA GLU A 93 14.98 41.09 -16.42
C GLU A 93 15.92 39.88 -16.64
N GLU A 94 16.31 39.14 -15.60
CA GLU A 94 17.16 37.96 -15.70
C GLU A 94 16.48 36.75 -16.35
N PHE A 95 15.15 36.70 -16.34
CA PHE A 95 14.37 35.61 -16.98
C PHE A 95 13.93 35.95 -18.39
N ALA A 96 14.13 37.20 -18.85
CA ALA A 96 13.73 37.66 -20.17
C ALA A 96 14.51 37.00 -21.32
N THR A 97 15.66 36.38 -21.04
CA THR A 97 16.48 35.70 -22.06
C THR A 97 16.01 34.29 -22.38
N ALA A 98 15.22 33.65 -21.49
CA ALA A 98 14.65 32.33 -21.75
C ALA A 98 13.38 32.38 -22.61
N ALA A 99 12.71 33.55 -22.69
CA ALA A 99 11.48 33.75 -23.46
C ALA A 99 11.71 34.42 -24.87
N GLY A 100 12.96 34.40 -25.39
CA GLY A 100 13.27 34.89 -26.75
C GLY A 100 13.56 36.38 -26.85
N GLY A 101 14.80 36.71 -27.11
CA GLY A 101 15.51 37.93 -27.48
C GLY A 101 14.78 39.28 -27.55
N SER A 102 15.52 40.27 -27.09
CA SER A 102 15.20 41.69 -26.96
C SER A 102 14.67 42.40 -28.24
N THR A 103 13.46 42.14 -28.64
CA THR A 103 12.67 43.07 -29.45
C THR A 103 11.20 42.81 -29.14
N GLY A 104 10.61 43.76 -28.41
CA GLY A 104 9.26 43.68 -27.87
C GLY A 104 8.21 43.17 -28.85
N SER A 105 7.61 42.09 -28.43
CA SER A 105 6.28 41.75 -28.85
C SER A 105 5.54 41.41 -27.57
N ALA A 106 4.65 42.30 -27.18
CA ALA A 106 3.68 42.06 -26.13
C ALA A 106 2.93 40.74 -26.45
N LEU A 107 2.98 39.78 -25.55
CA LEU A 107 2.13 38.60 -25.58
C LEU A 107 0.67 39.05 -25.44
N SER A 108 -0.02 39.18 -26.59
CA SER A 108 -1.48 39.20 -26.59
C SER A 108 -1.96 37.78 -26.63
N ALA A 109 -2.00 37.12 -25.45
CA ALA A 109 -2.64 35.83 -25.31
C ALA A 109 -4.15 36.05 -25.16
N ALA A 110 -4.87 35.76 -26.22
CA ALA A 110 -6.30 35.51 -26.12
C ALA A 110 -6.47 34.08 -25.57
N PHE A 111 -6.85 33.94 -24.31
CA PHE A 111 -7.28 32.65 -23.77
C PHE A 111 -8.78 32.53 -23.98
N THR A 112 -9.17 31.49 -24.68
CA THR A 112 -10.57 31.07 -24.74
C THR A 112 -10.78 30.10 -23.57
N ILE A 113 -11.63 30.46 -22.61
CA ILE A 113 -12.07 29.56 -21.56
C ILE A 113 -13.48 29.10 -21.94
N GLU A 114 -13.60 27.85 -22.37
CA GLU A 114 -14.91 27.21 -22.46
C GLU A 114 -15.39 26.82 -21.08
N ARG A 115 -16.50 27.40 -20.66
CA ARG A 115 -17.30 26.94 -19.56
C ARG A 115 -18.75 26.84 -20.08
N ASP A 116 -19.29 25.63 -20.04
CA ASP A 116 -20.68 25.33 -20.42
C ASP A 116 -21.07 25.61 -21.88
N GLY A 117 -20.15 25.36 -22.83
CA GLY A 117 -20.48 25.32 -24.24
C GLY A 117 -20.79 26.70 -24.88
N THR A 118 -20.44 27.80 -24.24
CA THR A 118 -20.55 29.15 -24.83
C THR A 118 -19.21 29.87 -24.81
N GLU A 119 -18.69 30.20 -25.99
CA GLU A 119 -17.49 31.05 -26.15
C GLU A 119 -17.77 32.46 -25.64
N THR A 120 -17.00 32.95 -24.66
CA THR A 120 -16.92 34.37 -24.32
C THR A 120 -15.59 34.93 -24.81
N LEU A 121 -15.64 35.67 -25.86
CA LEU A 121 -14.50 36.47 -26.36
C LEU A 121 -14.38 37.72 -25.49
N ALA A 122 -13.35 37.78 -24.65
CA ALA A 122 -12.95 39.03 -24.01
C ALA A 122 -12.13 39.84 -25.02
N SER A 123 -12.74 40.83 -25.71
CA SER A 123 -12.00 41.79 -26.49
C SER A 123 -11.67 43.00 -25.62
N THR A 124 -10.41 43.23 -25.30
CA THR A 124 -9.94 44.51 -24.80
C THR A 124 -9.70 45.43 -25.98
N GLN A 125 -10.71 46.18 -26.39
CA GLN A 125 -10.54 47.27 -27.31
C GLN A 125 -10.28 48.55 -26.50
N PHE A 126 -9.05 49.02 -26.47
CA PHE A 126 -8.75 50.36 -25.99
C PHE A 126 -9.17 51.34 -27.05
N ASP A 127 -10.29 52.05 -26.80
CA ASP A 127 -10.71 53.19 -27.59
C ASP A 127 -9.99 54.46 -27.04
N THR A 128 -9.07 55.00 -27.80
CA THR A 128 -8.34 56.26 -27.51
C THR A 128 -9.05 57.49 -28.10
N SER A 129 -10.32 57.43 -28.45
CA SER A 129 -11.11 58.55 -28.95
C SER A 129 -12.03 59.10 -27.87
N GLY A 130 -11.51 59.83 -26.91
CA GLY A 130 -12.37 60.39 -25.85
C GLY A 130 -11.71 61.49 -25.03
N PHE A 131 -10.89 62.35 -25.65
CA PHE A 131 -10.74 63.68 -25.08
C PHE A 131 -11.80 64.57 -25.70
N GLU A 132 -13.02 64.52 -25.18
CA GLU A 132 -13.98 65.60 -25.38
C GLU A 132 -13.90 66.58 -24.23
N ALA A 133 -13.74 67.85 -24.63
CA ALA A 133 -13.69 68.98 -23.76
C ALA A 133 -14.93 69.05 -22.85
N ILE A 134 -14.72 69.44 -21.61
CA ILE A 134 -15.75 69.74 -20.60
C ILE A 134 -16.75 70.72 -21.22
N GLY A 135 -17.88 70.20 -21.69
CA GLY A 135 -19.03 71.01 -22.10
C GLY A 135 -19.75 71.52 -20.86
N LEU A 136 -19.83 72.82 -20.75
CA LEU A 136 -20.62 73.48 -19.75
C LEU A 136 -22.08 73.06 -19.80
N SER A 137 -22.67 72.75 -18.63
CA SER A 137 -24.05 72.33 -18.48
C SER A 137 -25.01 73.32 -19.09
N ARG A 138 -26.14 72.84 -19.65
CA ARG A 138 -27.23 73.61 -20.27
C ARG A 138 -27.81 74.76 -19.44
N THR A 139 -27.54 74.80 -18.17
CA THR A 139 -27.99 75.82 -17.23
C THR A 139 -27.19 77.16 -17.31
N GLN A 140 -25.98 77.15 -17.86
CA GLN A 140 -25.17 78.38 -18.02
C GLN A 140 -25.36 79.12 -19.36
N SER A 141 -26.05 78.51 -20.33
CA SER A 141 -26.31 79.18 -21.63
C SER A 141 -27.53 80.07 -21.63
N LEU A 142 -28.38 80.01 -20.60
CA LEU A 142 -29.62 80.85 -20.56
C LEU A 142 -29.42 82.17 -19.82
N SER A 143 -28.30 82.37 -19.10
CA SER A 143 -28.04 83.63 -18.35
C SER A 143 -27.45 84.78 -19.24
N LEU A 144 -27.05 84.54 -20.50
CA LEU A 144 -26.42 85.55 -21.35
C LEU A 144 -27.33 86.17 -22.38
N LEU A 145 -28.59 85.75 -22.52
CA LEU A 145 -29.49 86.28 -23.55
C LEU A 145 -30.43 87.39 -23.05
N ASN A 146 -30.41 87.73 -21.76
CA ASN A 146 -31.27 88.76 -21.16
C ASN A 146 -30.62 90.14 -20.94
N LEU A 147 -29.39 90.39 -21.51
CA LEU A 147 -28.69 91.64 -21.23
C LEU A 147 -28.73 92.64 -22.43
N LEU A 148 -29.58 92.47 -23.42
CA LEU A 148 -29.65 93.42 -24.58
C LEU A 148 -31.10 93.66 -24.98
N GLN A 149 -31.84 94.49 -24.24
CA GLN A 149 -32.83 95.45 -24.79
C GLN A 149 -33.32 96.40 -23.73
N ALA A 150 -32.99 97.63 -23.84
CA ALA A 150 -33.67 98.81 -23.32
C ALA A 150 -34.36 99.56 -24.51
N PRO A 151 -35.23 100.56 -24.36
CA PRO A 151 -35.51 101.44 -23.22
C PRO A 151 -36.98 101.92 -23.06
N ASN A 152 -37.24 102.47 -21.88
CA ASN A 152 -38.13 103.56 -21.49
C ASN A 152 -39.64 103.56 -21.83
N ALA A 153 -40.39 103.43 -20.78
CA ALA A 153 -41.63 104.19 -20.56
C ALA A 153 -41.73 104.53 -19.07
N PRO A 154 -42.37 105.64 -18.69
CA PRO A 154 -42.27 106.19 -17.29
C PRO A 154 -43.08 105.41 -16.30
N VAL A 155 -42.42 105.18 -15.16
CA VAL A 155 -42.97 104.45 -13.98
C VAL A 155 -43.79 105.41 -13.13
N LEU A 156 -45.04 105.15 -12.89
CA LEU A 156 -45.78 105.60 -11.75
C LEU A 156 -45.16 104.90 -10.50
N PRO A 157 -45.06 105.54 -9.37
CA PRO A 157 -44.50 104.90 -8.14
C PRO A 157 -45.42 103.76 -7.72
N GLU A 158 -44.91 102.51 -7.88
CA GLU A 158 -45.50 101.40 -7.21
C GLU A 158 -45.08 101.51 -5.73
N GLU A 159 -46.04 101.36 -4.83
CA GLU A 159 -45.76 101.18 -3.44
C GLU A 159 -44.85 99.92 -3.31
N PRO A 160 -43.91 99.95 -2.38
CA PRO A 160 -42.96 98.81 -2.24
C PRO A 160 -43.84 97.56 -1.83
N THR A 161 -43.98 96.63 -2.80
CA THR A 161 -44.57 95.31 -2.48
C THR A 161 -43.60 94.67 -1.48
N VAL A 162 -44.01 94.49 -0.25
CA VAL A 162 -43.31 93.71 0.74
C VAL A 162 -43.41 92.24 0.30
N ILE A 163 -42.29 91.72 -0.25
CA ILE A 163 -42.21 90.32 -0.57
C ILE A 163 -41.83 89.60 0.71
N LEU A 164 -42.75 88.82 1.25
CA LEU A 164 -42.47 87.95 2.42
C LEU A 164 -41.52 86.84 2.01
N VAL A 165 -40.45 86.66 2.82
CA VAL A 165 -39.52 85.53 2.64
C VAL A 165 -40.08 84.36 3.46
N ILE A 166 -40.19 83.21 2.79
CA ILE A 166 -40.56 81.95 3.43
C ILE A 166 -39.63 80.86 2.96
N THR A 167 -39.28 79.93 3.81
CA THR A 167 -38.64 78.64 3.49
C THR A 167 -39.54 77.51 3.93
N VAL A 168 -39.46 76.41 3.28
CA VAL A 168 -40.12 75.16 3.62
C VAL A 168 -39.07 74.08 3.56
N ASP A 169 -39.11 73.08 4.43
CA ASP A 169 -38.26 71.92 4.54
C ASP A 169 -39.15 70.68 4.58
N ALA A 170 -39.09 69.91 3.51
CA ALA A 170 -39.83 68.68 3.29
C ALA A 170 -38.80 67.50 3.48
N PRO A 171 -38.93 66.69 4.53
CA PRO A 171 -37.95 65.64 4.79
C PRO A 171 -37.78 64.67 3.63
N ASP A 172 -36.49 64.32 3.35
CA ASP A 172 -36.09 63.30 2.37
C ASP A 172 -35.81 61.96 2.98
N ASN A 173 -36.04 60.90 2.20
CA ASN A 173 -35.72 59.53 2.54
C ASN A 173 -36.22 59.12 3.94
N ILE A 174 -37.51 59.28 4.18
CA ILE A 174 -38.13 58.96 5.44
C ILE A 174 -39.10 57.78 5.33
N ASN A 175 -39.14 56.94 6.34
CA ASN A 175 -40.11 55.82 6.42
C ASN A 175 -41.41 56.25 7.15
N ASP A 176 -41.59 57.51 7.41
CA ASP A 176 -42.83 58.06 7.99
C ASP A 176 -43.70 58.64 6.83
N THR A 177 -44.88 58.05 6.66
CA THR A 177 -45.87 58.51 5.65
C THR A 177 -46.60 59.77 6.06
N THR A 178 -46.43 60.25 7.30
CA THR A 178 -47.05 61.46 7.84
C THR A 178 -46.02 62.43 8.39
N PRO A 179 -45.01 62.83 7.59
CA PRO A 179 -43.87 63.60 8.11
C PRO A 179 -44.30 64.99 8.62
N THR A 180 -43.54 65.51 9.55
CA THR A 180 -43.66 66.92 9.98
C THR A 180 -42.93 67.82 8.93
N ILE A 181 -43.67 68.70 8.29
CA ILE A 181 -43.13 69.71 7.41
C ILE A 181 -42.78 70.93 8.24
N THR A 182 -41.61 71.46 8.08
CA THR A 182 -41.09 72.63 8.85
C THR A 182 -40.73 73.79 7.91
N GLY A 183 -40.51 74.94 8.49
CA GLY A 183 -40.03 76.08 7.70
C GLY A 183 -39.90 77.35 8.55
N THR A 184 -39.47 78.41 7.89
CA THR A 184 -39.31 79.74 8.51
C THR A 184 -39.93 80.81 7.64
N SER A 185 -40.38 81.90 8.27
CA SER A 185 -40.88 83.09 7.53
C SER A 185 -40.57 84.33 8.32
N ASP A 186 -40.34 85.48 7.62
CA ASP A 186 -40.24 86.81 8.17
C ASP A 186 -41.63 87.50 8.34
N ALA A 187 -42.70 86.80 8.00
CA ALA A 187 -44.05 87.29 8.28
C ALA A 187 -44.31 87.44 9.78
N PRO A 188 -45.10 88.39 10.20
CA PRO A 188 -45.45 88.59 11.64
C PRO A 188 -45.96 87.29 12.30
N ALA A 189 -45.61 87.08 13.54
CA ALA A 189 -46.09 85.93 14.34
C ALA A 189 -47.65 85.95 14.30
N GLY A 190 -48.16 84.73 14.04
CA GLY A 190 -49.63 84.56 13.83
C GLY A 190 -50.12 84.61 12.38
N SER A 191 -49.25 84.98 11.44
CA SER A 191 -49.52 84.86 9.98
C SER A 191 -49.85 83.43 9.63
N ALA A 192 -50.83 83.25 8.73
CA ALA A 192 -51.24 81.92 8.27
C ALA A 192 -50.30 81.41 7.19
N VAL A 193 -49.79 80.19 7.35
CA VAL A 193 -49.11 79.44 6.32
C VAL A 193 -50.03 78.35 5.79
N THR A 194 -50.27 78.35 4.48
CA THR A 194 -50.97 77.27 3.79
C THR A 194 -50.00 76.42 3.07
N LEU A 195 -49.97 75.11 3.33
CA LEU A 195 -49.14 74.16 2.69
C LEU A 195 -50.00 73.28 1.79
N VAL A 196 -49.62 73.14 0.54
CA VAL A 196 -50.18 72.16 -0.39
C VAL A 196 -49.12 71.06 -0.56
N VAL A 197 -49.43 69.88 -0.06
CA VAL A 197 -48.59 68.71 -0.18
C VAL A 197 -49.15 67.85 -1.30
N THR A 198 -48.32 67.52 -2.30
CA THR A 198 -48.70 66.68 -3.44
C THR A 198 -47.85 65.41 -3.36
N ASP A 199 -48.48 64.24 -3.19
CA ASP A 199 -47.79 62.96 -3.09
C ASP A 199 -47.35 62.40 -4.48
N ALA A 200 -46.63 61.31 -4.48
CA ALA A 200 -46.14 60.61 -5.68
C ALA A 200 -47.24 60.15 -6.64
N ASN A 201 -48.45 59.94 -6.16
CA ASN A 201 -49.65 59.61 -6.95
C ASN A 201 -50.40 60.84 -7.46
N GLY A 202 -49.96 62.06 -7.10
CA GLY A 202 -50.61 63.30 -7.47
C GLY A 202 -51.81 63.69 -6.55
N ASN A 203 -52.01 62.98 -5.44
CA ASN A 203 -53.02 63.37 -4.48
C ASN A 203 -52.58 64.60 -3.69
N GLN A 204 -53.47 65.53 -3.52
CA GLN A 204 -53.20 66.78 -2.81
C GLN A 204 -53.91 66.87 -1.50
N GLN A 205 -53.22 67.33 -0.49
CA GLN A 205 -53.77 67.72 0.79
C GLN A 205 -53.32 69.14 1.12
N THR A 206 -54.23 69.92 1.71
CA THR A 206 -53.96 71.28 2.16
C THR A 206 -53.91 71.30 3.68
N LEU A 207 -52.72 71.72 4.18
CA LEU A 207 -52.47 71.84 5.60
C LEU A 207 -52.38 73.34 5.99
N SER A 208 -52.57 73.63 7.24
CA SER A 208 -52.48 75.00 7.73
C SER A 208 -51.61 75.07 8.98
N ALA A 209 -50.61 75.94 8.98
CA ALA A 209 -49.76 76.26 10.14
C ALA A 209 -49.85 77.76 10.43
N ILE A 210 -49.27 78.21 11.52
CA ILE A 210 -49.09 79.61 11.87
C ILE A 210 -47.62 79.92 12.14
N VAL A 211 -47.18 81.10 11.72
CA VAL A 211 -45.84 81.58 12.04
C VAL A 211 -45.74 81.80 13.52
N GLN A 212 -44.77 81.18 14.18
CA GLN A 212 -44.44 81.29 15.61
C GLN A 212 -43.69 82.62 15.88
N PRO A 213 -43.58 83.05 17.20
CA PRO A 213 -42.84 84.25 17.52
C PRO A 213 -41.38 84.27 17.14
N ASP A 214 -40.78 83.12 16.92
CA ASP A 214 -39.40 82.93 16.49
C ASP A 214 -39.23 82.85 14.94
N GLY A 215 -40.39 83.05 14.24
CA GLY A 215 -40.37 82.97 12.77
C GLY A 215 -40.47 81.57 12.18
N THR A 216 -40.56 80.53 12.99
CA THR A 216 -40.72 79.15 12.53
C THR A 216 -42.22 78.77 12.32
N PHE A 217 -42.47 77.74 11.51
CA PHE A 217 -43.71 77.01 11.45
C PHE A 217 -43.49 75.51 11.28
N SER A 218 -44.43 74.70 11.75
CA SER A 218 -44.42 73.27 11.57
C SER A 218 -45.82 72.74 11.46
N VAL A 219 -46.04 71.69 10.71
CA VAL A 219 -47.32 71.00 10.58
C VAL A 219 -47.11 69.55 10.16
N ASP A 220 -47.80 68.63 10.80
CA ASP A 220 -47.77 67.23 10.44
C ASP A 220 -48.69 66.98 9.23
N VAL A 221 -48.20 66.15 8.31
CA VAL A 221 -49.02 65.61 7.25
C VAL A 221 -50.12 64.73 7.84
N THR A 222 -51.38 64.97 7.48
CA THR A 222 -52.54 64.32 8.11
C THR A 222 -53.03 63.08 7.37
N THR A 223 -52.87 63.07 6.04
CA THR A 223 -53.16 61.89 5.20
C THR A 223 -51.91 61.27 4.80
N PRO A 224 -51.68 59.95 5.04
CA PRO A 224 -50.46 59.27 4.64
C PRO A 224 -50.11 59.52 3.19
N LEU A 225 -48.85 59.90 2.93
CA LEU A 225 -48.30 60.11 1.59
C LEU A 225 -48.01 58.73 0.97
N ALA A 226 -48.21 58.67 -0.36
CA ALA A 226 -47.76 57.54 -1.12
C ALA A 226 -46.24 57.51 -1.14
N GLU A 227 -45.67 56.30 -1.21
CA GLU A 227 -44.21 56.07 -1.42
C GLU A 227 -43.75 56.79 -2.68
N GLY A 228 -42.58 57.40 -2.58
CA GLY A 228 -41.96 58.19 -3.67
C GLY A 228 -41.81 59.66 -3.30
N PHE A 229 -41.51 60.48 -4.28
CA PHE A 229 -41.31 61.94 -4.11
C PHE A 229 -42.63 62.64 -3.85
N TYR A 230 -42.62 63.58 -2.93
CA TYR A 230 -43.70 64.50 -2.71
C TYR A 230 -43.22 65.93 -2.76
N THR A 231 -44.08 66.86 -3.14
CA THR A 231 -43.76 68.27 -3.23
C THR A 231 -44.62 69.06 -2.23
N VAL A 232 -44.00 69.97 -1.53
CA VAL A 232 -44.66 70.89 -0.60
C VAL A 232 -44.55 72.29 -1.13
N THR A 233 -45.67 72.92 -1.38
CA THR A 233 -45.73 74.38 -1.67
C THR A 233 -46.32 75.09 -0.47
N ALA A 234 -45.52 75.92 0.22
CA ALA A 234 -45.91 76.71 1.34
C ALA A 234 -46.17 78.15 0.88
N THR A 235 -47.30 78.66 1.28
CA THR A 235 -47.70 80.07 1.03
C THR A 235 -48.01 80.73 2.36
N VAL A 236 -47.24 81.76 2.74
CA VAL A 236 -47.49 82.58 3.90
C VAL A 236 -48.31 83.83 3.46
N THR A 237 -49.34 84.20 4.28
CA THR A 237 -50.08 85.41 4.04
C THR A 237 -50.08 86.21 5.34
N ASP A 238 -49.68 87.48 5.28
CA ASP A 238 -49.64 88.33 6.45
C ASP A 238 -51.12 88.93 6.67
N PRO A 239 -51.35 89.58 7.83
CA PRO A 239 -52.66 90.15 8.14
C PRO A 239 -53.16 91.27 7.21
N VAL A 240 -52.24 91.85 6.37
CA VAL A 240 -52.55 92.92 5.42
C VAL A 240 -52.66 92.41 3.97
N GLY A 241 -52.42 91.08 3.74
CA GLY A 241 -52.60 90.40 2.45
C GLY A 241 -51.37 90.25 1.59
N ASN A 242 -50.16 90.56 2.07
CA ASN A 242 -48.95 90.21 1.34
C ASN A 242 -48.70 88.74 1.40
N THR A 243 -48.18 88.18 0.34
CA THR A 243 -47.93 86.75 0.23
C THR A 243 -46.48 86.46 -0.14
N GLY A 244 -45.92 85.36 0.42
CA GLY A 244 -44.66 84.76 0.04
C GLY A 244 -44.89 83.29 -0.24
N THR A 245 -44.16 82.71 -1.16
CA THR A 245 -44.24 81.27 -1.50
C THR A 245 -42.85 80.62 -1.56
N ALA A 246 -42.79 79.38 -1.07
CA ALA A 246 -41.62 78.53 -1.23
C ALA A 246 -42.05 77.09 -1.58
N THR A 247 -41.20 76.38 -2.22
CA THR A 247 -41.46 74.99 -2.59
C THR A 247 -40.26 74.16 -2.24
N ASP A 248 -40.50 72.97 -1.71
CA ASP A 248 -39.46 71.99 -1.44
C ASP A 248 -40.01 70.58 -1.74
N ASP A 249 -39.11 69.68 -2.09
CA ASP A 249 -39.42 68.31 -2.44
C ASP A 249 -38.87 67.42 -1.36
N GLY A 250 -39.63 66.42 -0.94
CA GLY A 250 -39.21 65.38 -0.03
C GLY A 250 -39.46 64.00 -0.63
N SER A 251 -39.08 62.98 0.09
CA SER A 251 -39.33 61.60 -0.35
C SER A 251 -39.70 60.68 0.80
N VAL A 252 -40.71 59.84 0.55
CA VAL A 252 -41.13 58.74 1.45
C VAL A 252 -40.72 57.43 0.84
N ASP A 253 -40.04 56.61 1.63
CA ASP A 253 -39.64 55.24 1.30
C ASP A 253 -40.03 54.34 2.47
N VAL A 254 -41.03 53.45 2.30
CA VAL A 254 -41.48 52.49 3.29
C VAL A 254 -41.20 51.05 2.90
N THR A 255 -40.50 50.90 1.77
CA THR A 255 -40.15 49.59 1.25
C THR A 255 -38.88 49.10 1.86
N ALA A 256 -38.93 48.07 2.66
CA ALA A 256 -37.75 47.44 3.24
C ALA A 256 -36.88 46.78 2.15
N PRO A 257 -35.55 46.90 2.23
CA PRO A 257 -34.67 46.24 1.29
C PRO A 257 -34.90 44.75 1.24
N VAL A 258 -34.83 44.16 0.03
CA VAL A 258 -34.81 42.74 -0.15
C VAL A 258 -33.38 42.25 0.13
N ILE A 259 -33.25 41.21 0.95
CA ILE A 259 -31.97 40.62 1.29
C ILE A 259 -32.07 39.09 1.18
N THR A 260 -31.01 38.46 0.75
CA THR A 260 -30.76 37.00 0.79
C THR A 260 -29.55 36.73 1.61
N VAL A 261 -29.46 35.55 2.19
CA VAL A 261 -28.29 35.03 2.89
C VAL A 261 -28.10 33.58 2.46
N ASP A 262 -26.85 33.16 2.32
CA ASP A 262 -26.42 31.81 1.95
C ASP A 262 -25.36 31.37 2.95
N ALA A 263 -25.72 30.39 3.76
CA ALA A 263 -24.91 29.79 4.79
C ALA A 263 -24.46 28.41 4.31
N PRO A 264 -23.16 28.16 4.12
CA PRO A 264 -22.66 26.87 3.60
C PRO A 264 -23.14 25.66 4.37
N ASP A 265 -23.70 24.69 3.65
CA ASP A 265 -24.06 23.38 4.17
C ASP A 265 -22.90 22.40 4.05
N ASN A 266 -22.81 21.47 5.02
CA ASN A 266 -21.85 20.35 4.99
C ASN A 266 -20.42 20.83 4.70
N THR A 267 -19.93 21.79 5.47
CA THR A 267 -18.55 22.28 5.37
C THR A 267 -17.70 21.76 6.52
N ASN A 268 -16.43 21.42 6.23
CA ASN A 268 -15.45 21.15 7.28
C ASN A 268 -14.67 22.41 7.73
N ASP A 269 -15.06 23.57 7.20
CA ASP A 269 -14.55 24.86 7.66
C ASP A 269 -15.41 25.36 8.83
N THR A 270 -14.81 25.51 10.00
CA THR A 270 -15.47 26.05 11.19
C THR A 270 -15.67 27.56 11.14
N THR A 271 -15.06 28.23 10.15
CA THR A 271 -15.17 29.68 9.93
C THR A 271 -15.65 29.98 8.50
N PRO A 272 -16.79 29.40 8.07
CA PRO A 272 -17.21 29.52 6.69
C PRO A 272 -17.49 30.97 6.28
N THR A 273 -17.34 31.26 4.99
CA THR A 273 -17.73 32.53 4.40
C THR A 273 -19.25 32.54 4.17
N ILE A 274 -19.97 33.45 4.83
CA ILE A 274 -21.38 33.70 4.60
C ILE A 274 -21.52 34.72 3.47
N THR A 275 -22.38 34.43 2.52
CA THR A 275 -22.62 35.28 1.36
C THR A 275 -24.06 35.66 1.22
N GLY A 276 -24.35 36.63 0.39
CA GLY A 276 -25.70 37.01 0.07
C GLY A 276 -25.79 38.20 -0.85
N THR A 277 -27.03 38.61 -1.13
CA THR A 277 -27.31 39.76 -1.99
C THR A 277 -28.40 40.64 -1.39
N THR A 278 -28.38 41.92 -1.71
CA THR A 278 -29.43 42.86 -1.33
C THR A 278 -29.53 43.95 -2.40
N ASP A 279 -30.70 44.56 -2.48
CA ASP A 279 -30.97 45.79 -3.30
C ASP A 279 -30.69 47.09 -2.51
N ALA A 280 -30.31 46.99 -1.22
CA ALA A 280 -29.84 48.17 -0.48
C ALA A 280 -28.66 48.85 -1.17
N PRO A 281 -28.51 50.16 -1.08
CA PRO A 281 -27.44 50.89 -1.75
C PRO A 281 -26.04 50.35 -1.42
N ALA A 282 -25.14 50.36 -2.43
CA ALA A 282 -23.73 50.01 -2.22
C ALA A 282 -23.14 50.86 -1.07
N GLY A 283 -22.40 50.21 -0.18
CA GLY A 283 -21.85 50.84 1.03
C GLY A 283 -22.77 50.70 2.27
N SER A 284 -24.01 50.22 2.13
CA SER A 284 -24.84 49.86 3.27
C SER A 284 -24.20 48.74 4.10
N THR A 285 -24.49 48.73 5.40
CA THR A 285 -23.99 47.69 6.31
C THR A 285 -25.03 46.61 6.51
N VAL A 286 -24.66 45.36 6.18
CA VAL A 286 -25.43 44.18 6.56
C VAL A 286 -24.89 43.67 7.88
N THR A 287 -25.82 43.45 8.84
CA THR A 287 -25.50 42.83 10.14
C THR A 287 -25.95 41.38 10.10
N LEU A 288 -25.04 40.48 10.42
CA LEU A 288 -25.31 39.05 10.47
C LEU A 288 -25.21 38.57 11.92
N VAL A 289 -26.19 37.83 12.38
CA VAL A 289 -26.14 37.08 13.66
C VAL A 289 -26.05 35.63 13.33
N VAL A 290 -24.89 35.02 13.64
CA VAL A 290 -24.62 33.59 13.46
C VAL A 290 -24.81 32.91 14.80
N THR A 291 -25.62 31.87 14.85
CA THR A 291 -25.88 31.04 16.03
C THR A 291 -25.47 29.63 15.75
N ASP A 292 -24.47 29.12 16.49
CA ASP A 292 -23.94 27.75 16.29
C ASP A 292 -24.84 26.68 16.97
N ALA A 293 -24.45 25.41 16.79
CA ALA A 293 -25.15 24.24 17.32
C ALA A 293 -25.24 24.23 18.86
N ASP A 294 -24.30 24.87 19.55
CA ASP A 294 -24.27 25.00 21.01
C ASP A 294 -25.09 26.21 21.51
N GLY A 295 -25.60 27.02 20.58
CA GLY A 295 -26.39 28.24 20.89
C GLY A 295 -25.52 29.48 21.15
N ASN A 296 -24.18 29.41 20.85
CA ASN A 296 -23.33 30.59 20.94
C ASN A 296 -23.63 31.52 19.77
N GLN A 297 -23.62 32.82 20.05
CA GLN A 297 -23.91 33.82 19.03
C GLN A 297 -22.70 34.72 18.76
N GLN A 298 -22.46 35.02 17.51
CA GLN A 298 -21.55 36.06 17.08
C GLN A 298 -22.26 37.02 16.12
N THR A 299 -21.90 38.29 16.21
CA THR A 299 -22.44 39.32 15.33
C THR A 299 -21.33 39.77 14.40
N LEU A 300 -21.56 39.67 13.10
CA LEU A 300 -20.67 40.05 12.04
C LEU A 300 -21.24 41.20 11.22
N THR A 301 -20.43 41.94 10.52
CA THR A 301 -20.88 42.99 9.62
C THR A 301 -20.19 42.86 8.26
N ALA A 302 -20.98 43.04 7.20
CA ALA A 302 -20.48 43.08 5.84
C ALA A 302 -20.91 44.40 5.17
N THR A 303 -20.17 44.83 4.16
CA THR A 303 -20.51 46.01 3.35
C THR A 303 -21.08 45.57 2.02
N VAL A 304 -22.21 46.15 1.63
CA VAL A 304 -22.81 45.89 0.32
C VAL A 304 -21.92 46.42 -0.79
N GLN A 305 -21.59 45.57 -1.73
CA GLN A 305 -20.76 45.88 -2.89
C GLN A 305 -21.56 46.60 -4.01
N PRO A 306 -20.91 47.21 -5.00
CA PRO A 306 -21.62 47.90 -6.11
C PRO A 306 -22.57 47.00 -6.94
N ASP A 307 -22.36 45.68 -6.91
CA ASP A 307 -23.20 44.68 -7.59
C ASP A 307 -24.35 44.13 -6.69
N GLY A 308 -24.48 44.67 -5.49
CA GLY A 308 -25.50 44.26 -4.52
C GLY A 308 -25.11 43.03 -3.68
N SER A 309 -23.94 42.43 -3.92
CA SER A 309 -23.45 41.29 -3.12
C SER A 309 -22.85 41.73 -1.79
N TYR A 310 -22.79 40.81 -0.84
CA TYR A 310 -21.99 40.93 0.38
C TYR A 310 -21.42 39.60 0.82
N SER A 311 -20.31 39.62 1.51
CA SER A 311 -19.68 38.42 2.08
C SER A 311 -18.96 38.77 3.39
N VAL A 312 -18.88 37.80 4.29
CA VAL A 312 -18.14 37.93 5.54
C VAL A 312 -17.75 36.54 6.05
N ASP A 313 -16.52 36.44 6.51
CA ASP A 313 -16.05 35.21 7.16
C ASP A 313 -16.51 35.16 8.61
N VAL A 314 -16.94 34.00 9.05
CA VAL A 314 -17.16 33.72 10.48
C VAL A 314 -15.84 33.86 11.22
N THR A 315 -15.81 34.63 12.30
CA THR A 315 -14.55 34.96 13.00
C THR A 315 -14.26 34.05 14.19
N THR A 316 -15.30 33.55 14.85
CA THR A 316 -15.19 32.58 15.94
C THR A 316 -15.60 31.23 15.42
N PRO A 317 -14.74 30.19 15.53
CA PRO A 317 -15.07 28.85 15.05
C PRO A 317 -16.43 28.37 15.56
N LEU A 318 -17.26 27.92 14.64
CA LEU A 318 -18.57 27.32 14.95
C LEU A 318 -18.39 25.93 15.54
N ALA A 319 -19.28 25.56 16.46
CA ALA A 319 -19.43 24.18 16.90
C ALA A 319 -19.88 23.27 15.75
N GLU A 320 -19.47 22.01 15.80
CA GLU A 320 -19.95 20.98 14.87
C GLU A 320 -21.47 20.84 14.98
N GLY A 321 -22.13 20.75 13.84
CA GLY A 321 -23.58 20.65 13.74
C GLY A 321 -24.19 21.79 12.93
N SER A 322 -25.51 21.93 13.02
CA SER A 322 -26.23 22.98 12.30
C SER A 322 -26.04 24.35 12.96
N TYR A 323 -25.89 25.35 12.14
CA TYR A 323 -25.90 26.75 12.58
C TYR A 323 -26.87 27.55 11.76
N THR A 324 -27.37 28.66 12.33
CA THR A 324 -28.35 29.55 11.70
C THR A 324 -27.75 30.93 11.53
N VAL A 325 -27.93 31.54 10.38
CA VAL A 325 -27.50 32.91 10.07
C VAL A 325 -28.75 33.78 9.84
N THR A 326 -28.87 34.85 10.59
CA THR A 326 -29.86 35.89 10.32
C THR A 326 -29.18 37.15 9.86
N ALA A 327 -29.40 37.54 8.62
CA ALA A 327 -28.88 38.77 8.03
C ALA A 327 -29.94 39.88 8.07
N THR A 328 -29.50 41.11 8.40
CA THR A 328 -30.35 42.31 8.40
C THR A 328 -29.63 43.47 7.73
N VAL A 329 -30.38 44.25 6.97
CA VAL A 329 -29.87 45.48 6.36
C VAL A 329 -30.90 46.58 6.48
N THR A 330 -30.46 47.79 6.75
CA THR A 330 -31.33 48.95 6.87
C THR A 330 -30.95 49.96 5.76
N ASP A 331 -31.94 50.45 5.06
CA ASP A 331 -31.80 51.47 4.03
C ASP A 331 -31.59 52.88 4.63
N PRO A 332 -31.32 53.91 3.84
CA PRO A 332 -31.20 55.31 4.31
C PRO A 332 -32.50 55.87 4.90
N ALA A 333 -33.66 55.34 4.56
CA ALA A 333 -34.95 55.77 5.12
C ALA A 333 -35.24 55.12 6.50
N GLY A 334 -34.49 54.08 6.88
CA GLY A 334 -34.66 53.36 8.12
C GLY A 334 -35.50 52.08 8.03
N ASN A 335 -35.91 51.66 6.83
CA ASN A 335 -36.60 50.39 6.67
C ASN A 335 -35.57 49.23 6.76
N THR A 336 -35.97 48.16 7.45
CA THR A 336 -35.06 47.01 7.68
C THR A 336 -35.61 45.75 7.00
N GLY A 337 -34.78 45.22 6.10
CA GLY A 337 -34.95 43.90 5.51
C GLY A 337 -34.24 42.83 6.32
N SER A 338 -34.75 41.61 6.33
CA SER A 338 -34.12 40.46 6.99
C SER A 338 -34.30 39.17 6.20
N ALA A 339 -33.29 38.31 6.27
CA ALA A 339 -33.31 36.94 5.76
C ALA A 339 -32.60 35.99 6.73
N THR A 340 -32.98 34.73 6.67
CA THR A 340 -32.39 33.67 7.52
C THR A 340 -32.08 32.46 6.65
N ASP A 341 -30.93 31.83 6.93
CA ASP A 341 -30.52 30.57 6.31
C ASP A 341 -29.79 29.70 7.32
N ASP A 342 -29.89 28.40 7.12
CA ASP A 342 -29.24 27.40 7.97
C ASP A 342 -28.11 26.75 7.21
N GLY A 343 -26.96 26.57 7.87
CA GLY A 343 -25.82 25.82 7.35
C GLY A 343 -25.42 24.70 8.31
N SER A 344 -24.42 23.95 7.96
CA SER A 344 -23.90 22.89 8.82
C SER A 344 -22.39 22.73 8.72
N VAL A 345 -21.74 22.53 9.89
CA VAL A 345 -20.32 22.24 10.04
C VAL A 345 -20.16 20.78 10.45
N ASP A 346 -19.29 20.07 9.78
CA ASP A 346 -18.88 18.71 10.09
C ASP A 346 -17.35 18.61 10.01
N VAL A 347 -16.68 18.48 11.16
CA VAL A 347 -15.23 18.35 11.29
C VAL A 347 -14.81 16.97 11.78
N THR A 348 -15.78 16.07 11.94
CA THR A 348 -15.54 14.72 12.43
C THR A 348 -15.03 13.82 11.31
N ALA A 349 -13.75 13.48 11.37
CA ALA A 349 -13.17 12.52 10.43
C ALA A 349 -13.78 11.12 10.62
N PRO A 350 -14.05 10.40 9.54
CA PRO A 350 -14.54 9.02 9.63
C PRO A 350 -13.58 8.12 10.42
N VAL A 351 -14.14 7.23 11.24
CA VAL A 351 -13.37 6.17 11.88
C VAL A 351 -13.10 5.08 10.86
N ILE A 352 -11.84 4.65 10.74
CA ILE A 352 -11.43 3.58 9.85
C ILE A 352 -10.54 2.59 10.60
N THR A 353 -10.65 1.31 10.27
CA THR A 353 -9.76 0.24 10.68
C THR A 353 -9.16 -0.42 9.45
N VAL A 354 -7.98 -1.01 9.59
CA VAL A 354 -7.34 -1.82 8.55
C VAL A 354 -6.78 -3.08 9.20
N ASP A 355 -6.84 -4.20 8.49
CA ASP A 355 -6.33 -5.51 8.89
C ASP A 355 -5.48 -6.06 7.75
N ALA A 356 -4.19 -6.17 8.01
CA ALA A 356 -3.16 -6.65 7.10
C ALA A 356 -2.71 -8.05 7.55
N PRO A 357 -2.92 -9.12 6.75
CA PRO A 357 -2.59 -10.48 7.15
C PRO A 357 -1.13 -10.67 7.57
N ASP A 358 -0.95 -11.33 8.73
CA ASP A 358 0.33 -11.76 9.24
C ASP A 358 0.69 -13.19 8.80
N ASN A 359 1.98 -13.44 8.60
CA ASN A 359 2.52 -14.77 8.29
C ASN A 359 1.78 -15.46 7.14
N THR A 360 1.56 -14.74 6.04
CA THR A 360 0.93 -15.29 4.85
C THR A 360 1.97 -15.69 3.81
N ASN A 361 1.77 -16.82 3.12
CA ASN A 361 2.55 -17.16 1.93
C ASN A 361 1.94 -16.63 0.63
N ASP A 362 0.86 -15.88 0.74
CA ASP A 362 0.30 -15.14 -0.38
C ASP A 362 1.02 -13.79 -0.52
N THR A 363 1.70 -13.58 -1.64
CA THR A 363 2.38 -12.32 -1.95
C THR A 363 1.41 -11.21 -2.38
N THR A 364 0.15 -11.53 -2.58
CA THR A 364 -0.92 -10.60 -2.96
C THR A 364 -2.10 -10.69 -1.99
N PRO A 365 -1.86 -10.55 -0.67
CA PRO A 365 -2.89 -10.78 0.32
C PRO A 365 -4.08 -9.83 0.17
N THR A 366 -5.25 -10.26 0.60
CA THR A 366 -6.42 -9.42 0.71
C THR A 366 -6.34 -8.57 1.99
N ILE A 367 -6.30 -7.26 1.83
CA ILE A 367 -6.39 -6.30 2.95
C ILE A 367 -7.85 -6.01 3.21
N THR A 368 -8.25 -6.05 4.48
CA THR A 368 -9.64 -5.82 4.90
C THR A 368 -9.73 -4.70 5.93
N GLY A 369 -10.93 -4.23 6.18
CA GLY A 369 -11.17 -3.26 7.24
C GLY A 369 -12.62 -2.80 7.28
N THR A 370 -12.88 -1.86 8.18
CA THR A 370 -14.20 -1.26 8.37
C THR A 370 -14.10 0.25 8.53
N THR A 371 -15.16 0.95 8.19
CA THR A 371 -15.28 2.38 8.43
C THR A 371 -16.77 2.76 8.61
N ASP A 372 -17.01 3.86 9.28
CA ASP A 372 -18.34 4.50 9.40
C ASP A 372 -18.61 5.52 8.28
N ALA A 373 -17.65 5.75 7.37
CA ALA A 373 -17.87 6.56 6.17
C ALA A 373 -19.03 5.99 5.34
N PRO A 374 -19.82 6.83 4.65
CA PRO A 374 -20.95 6.38 3.85
C PRO A 374 -20.59 5.29 2.83
N ALA A 375 -21.51 4.33 2.64
CA ALA A 375 -21.37 3.31 1.61
C ALA A 375 -21.13 3.94 0.23
N GLY A 376 -20.12 3.44 -0.50
CA GLY A 376 -19.68 4.02 -1.76
C GLY A 376 -18.52 5.01 -1.64
N SER A 377 -18.16 5.46 -0.42
CA SER A 377 -16.93 6.25 -0.20
C SER A 377 -15.71 5.46 -0.65
N THR A 378 -14.70 6.18 -1.16
CA THR A 378 -13.45 5.56 -1.61
C THR A 378 -12.47 5.45 -0.45
N VAL A 379 -12.02 4.22 -0.18
CA VAL A 379 -10.88 3.95 0.71
C VAL A 379 -9.62 3.85 -0.14
N THR A 380 -8.59 4.61 0.24
CA THR A 380 -7.26 4.55 -0.38
C THR A 380 -6.30 3.86 0.58
N LEU A 381 -5.58 2.87 0.08
CA LEU A 381 -4.59 2.13 0.84
C LEU A 381 -3.22 2.31 0.18
N VAL A 382 -2.22 2.68 0.96
CA VAL A 382 -0.82 2.69 0.54
C VAL A 382 -0.14 1.51 1.20
N VAL A 383 0.24 0.51 0.40
CA VAL A 383 0.94 -0.69 0.86
C VAL A 383 2.43 -0.51 0.57
N THR A 384 3.25 -0.59 1.62
CA THR A 384 4.71 -0.47 1.54
C THR A 384 5.34 -1.81 1.89
N ASP A 385 6.03 -2.44 0.95
CA ASP A 385 6.66 -3.75 1.14
C ASP A 385 7.97 -3.66 1.95
N ALA A 386 8.56 -4.82 2.26
CA ALA A 386 9.81 -4.95 3.00
C ALA A 386 11.01 -4.25 2.32
N ASN A 387 10.96 -3.99 1.02
CA ASN A 387 11.99 -3.29 0.26
C ASN A 387 11.74 -1.78 0.16
N GLY A 388 10.61 -1.30 0.69
CA GLY A 388 10.19 0.08 0.61
C GLY A 388 9.46 0.44 -0.68
N ASN A 389 9.10 -0.53 -1.54
CA ASN A 389 8.27 -0.26 -2.71
C ASN A 389 6.84 -0.01 -2.26
N GLN A 390 6.22 1.00 -2.87
CA GLN A 390 4.86 1.38 -2.57
C GLN A 390 3.91 1.08 -3.72
N GLN A 391 2.71 0.65 -3.38
CA GLN A 391 1.58 0.59 -4.29
C GLN A 391 0.37 1.23 -3.64
N THR A 392 -0.38 1.98 -4.42
CA THR A 392 -1.63 2.59 -3.99
C THR A 392 -2.80 1.79 -4.55
N LEU A 393 -3.67 1.35 -3.66
CA LEU A 393 -4.88 0.59 -3.98
C LEU A 393 -6.09 1.42 -3.58
N THR A 394 -7.19 1.22 -4.28
CA THR A 394 -8.45 1.85 -3.93
C THR A 394 -9.57 0.83 -3.94
N THR A 395 -10.50 0.99 -3.00
CA THR A 395 -11.71 0.18 -2.93
C THR A 395 -12.87 1.05 -2.47
N THR A 396 -14.07 0.52 -2.46
CA THR A 396 -15.27 1.23 -2.02
C THR A 396 -15.83 0.62 -0.75
N VAL A 397 -16.36 1.48 0.12
CA VAL A 397 -17.06 1.08 1.34
C VAL A 397 -18.37 0.36 0.97
N GLN A 398 -18.57 -0.82 1.53
CA GLN A 398 -19.77 -1.61 1.34
C GLN A 398 -20.94 -1.09 2.21
N PRO A 399 -22.19 -1.51 1.94
CA PRO A 399 -23.35 -1.09 2.75
C PRO A 399 -23.29 -1.46 4.24
N ASP A 400 -22.47 -2.44 4.61
CA ASP A 400 -22.25 -2.85 6.00
C ASP A 400 -21.04 -2.15 6.66
N GLY A 401 -20.43 -1.18 5.96
CA GLY A 401 -19.26 -0.45 6.44
C GLY A 401 -17.93 -1.17 6.25
N SER A 402 -17.91 -2.38 5.70
CA SER A 402 -16.69 -3.11 5.41
C SER A 402 -16.06 -2.67 4.08
N TYR A 403 -14.77 -2.96 3.94
CA TYR A 403 -14.05 -2.86 2.67
C TYR A 403 -13.01 -3.95 2.55
N SER A 404 -12.66 -4.32 1.33
CA SER A 404 -11.59 -5.25 1.04
C SER A 404 -10.95 -4.91 -0.30
N VAL A 405 -9.67 -5.24 -0.43
CA VAL A 405 -8.93 -5.10 -1.68
C VAL A 405 -7.74 -6.04 -1.71
N ASP A 406 -7.53 -6.70 -2.83
CA ASP A 406 -6.36 -7.54 -3.05
C ASP A 406 -5.15 -6.68 -3.44
N VAL A 407 -4.01 -6.99 -2.86
CA VAL A 407 -2.72 -6.44 -3.30
C VAL A 407 -2.48 -6.86 -4.75
N THR A 408 -2.16 -5.93 -5.63
CA THR A 408 -2.06 -6.20 -7.07
C THR A 408 -0.64 -6.51 -7.54
N THR A 409 0.36 -5.89 -6.91
CA THR A 409 1.78 -6.15 -7.17
C THR A 409 2.30 -7.04 -6.06
N PRO A 410 2.89 -8.21 -6.37
CA PRO A 410 3.43 -9.09 -5.34
C PRO A 410 4.38 -8.37 -4.38
N LEU A 411 4.10 -8.52 -3.09
CA LEU A 411 4.93 -8.00 -2.02
C LEU A 411 6.22 -8.80 -1.88
N ALA A 412 7.28 -8.13 -1.50
CA ALA A 412 8.52 -8.80 -1.10
C ALA A 412 8.31 -9.55 0.22
N GLU A 413 9.06 -10.64 0.38
CA GLU A 413 9.12 -11.38 1.65
C GLU A 413 9.59 -10.46 2.79
N GLY A 414 8.93 -10.54 3.92
CA GLY A 414 9.18 -9.75 5.10
C GLY A 414 7.95 -8.96 5.55
N TYR A 415 8.17 -7.99 6.44
CA TYR A 415 7.09 -7.11 6.92
C TYR A 415 6.68 -6.12 5.85
N TYR A 416 5.39 -5.86 5.78
CA TYR A 416 4.81 -4.79 4.98
C TYR A 416 3.89 -3.95 5.83
N LYS A 417 3.71 -2.70 5.46
CA LYS A 417 2.87 -1.74 6.14
C LYS A 417 1.72 -1.30 5.25
N VAL A 418 0.55 -1.17 5.81
CA VAL A 418 -0.64 -0.63 5.13
C VAL A 418 -1.08 0.64 5.85
N ASP A 419 -1.08 1.74 5.13
CA ASP A 419 -1.69 3.00 5.55
C ASP A 419 -3.01 3.16 4.79
N ALA A 420 -4.12 3.15 5.51
CA ALA A 420 -5.46 3.30 4.94
C ALA A 420 -6.02 4.69 5.25
N SER A 421 -6.72 5.27 4.30
CA SER A 421 -7.41 6.55 4.45
C SER A 421 -8.77 6.55 3.76
N VAL A 422 -9.71 7.25 4.35
CA VAL A 422 -11.03 7.51 3.78
C VAL A 422 -11.43 8.95 4.06
N THR A 423 -12.00 9.61 3.07
CA THR A 423 -12.44 11.00 3.20
C THR A 423 -13.97 11.02 3.05
N ASP A 424 -14.63 11.74 3.93
CA ASP A 424 -16.06 11.95 3.87
C ASP A 424 -16.45 12.96 2.77
N PRO A 425 -17.75 13.19 2.50
CA PRO A 425 -18.18 14.13 1.48
C PRO A 425 -17.81 15.59 1.73
N VAL A 426 -17.51 15.97 2.96
CA VAL A 426 -17.12 17.33 3.34
C VAL A 426 -15.61 17.55 3.40
N GLY A 427 -14.83 16.50 3.28
CA GLY A 427 -13.37 16.58 3.18
C GLY A 427 -12.60 16.19 4.46
N ASN A 428 -13.26 15.71 5.53
CA ASN A 428 -12.55 15.18 6.70
C ASN A 428 -11.98 13.80 6.37
N THR A 429 -10.72 13.60 6.73
CA THR A 429 -10.02 12.36 6.41
C THR A 429 -9.67 11.56 7.66
N GLY A 430 -10.21 10.35 7.73
CA GLY A 430 -9.83 9.33 8.70
C GLY A 430 -8.67 8.48 8.18
N THR A 431 -7.79 8.06 9.08
CA THR A 431 -6.64 7.22 8.74
C THR A 431 -6.47 6.09 9.74
N ALA A 432 -5.98 4.95 9.25
CA ALA A 432 -5.57 3.81 10.06
C ALA A 432 -4.31 3.19 9.47
N THR A 433 -3.58 2.45 10.28
CA THR A 433 -2.36 1.76 9.84
C THR A 433 -2.29 0.40 10.50
N ASP A 434 -1.79 -0.58 9.76
CA ASP A 434 -1.54 -1.92 10.24
C ASP A 434 -0.33 -2.51 9.53
N ASP A 435 0.36 -3.43 10.21
CA ASP A 435 1.53 -4.12 9.69
C ASP A 435 1.18 -5.59 9.49
N GLY A 436 1.55 -6.14 8.35
CA GLY A 436 1.43 -7.55 8.05
C GLY A 436 2.78 -8.17 7.71
N SER A 437 2.81 -9.46 7.41
CA SER A 437 4.04 -10.12 7.00
C SER A 437 3.81 -11.21 5.95
N VAL A 438 4.68 -11.21 4.94
CA VAL A 438 4.76 -12.21 3.89
C VAL A 438 5.96 -13.11 4.15
N ASP A 439 5.74 -14.41 4.15
CA ASP A 439 6.78 -15.43 4.23
C ASP A 439 6.50 -16.49 3.16
N VAL A 440 7.31 -16.52 2.10
CA VAL A 440 7.23 -17.50 1.01
C VAL A 440 8.36 -18.51 1.05
N THR A 441 9.23 -18.41 2.06
CA THR A 441 10.40 -19.26 2.20
C THR A 441 10.05 -20.54 2.95
N ALA A 442 9.97 -21.66 2.22
CA ALA A 442 9.74 -22.96 2.82
C ALA A 442 10.88 -23.34 3.78
N PRO A 443 10.56 -23.97 4.93
CA PRO A 443 11.58 -24.46 5.83
C PRO A 443 12.51 -25.45 5.14
N THR A 444 13.80 -25.38 5.42
CA THR A 444 14.77 -26.42 5.02
C THR A 444 14.58 -27.63 5.91
N ILE A 445 14.66 -28.82 5.33
CA ILE A 445 14.56 -30.08 6.08
C ILE A 445 15.55 -31.11 5.51
N THR A 446 16.11 -31.93 6.34
CA THR A 446 16.88 -33.12 5.98
C THR A 446 16.22 -34.34 6.61
N VAL A 447 16.43 -35.50 6.04
CA VAL A 447 16.02 -36.78 6.59
C VAL A 447 17.16 -37.79 6.40
N ASP A 448 17.40 -38.63 7.37
CA ASP A 448 18.39 -39.67 7.39
C ASP A 448 17.71 -41.01 7.75
N ALA A 449 17.73 -41.92 6.77
CA ALA A 449 17.12 -43.23 6.85
C ALA A 449 18.26 -44.26 6.90
N PRO A 450 18.40 -45.02 8.01
CA PRO A 450 19.51 -45.99 8.17
C PRO A 450 19.64 -46.98 7.04
N ASP A 451 20.88 -47.10 6.54
CA ASP A 451 21.27 -48.12 5.56
C ASP A 451 21.78 -49.37 6.23
N ASN A 452 21.54 -50.53 5.62
CA ASN A 452 22.06 -51.82 6.04
C ASN A 452 21.80 -52.09 7.55
N THR A 453 20.60 -51.87 8.00
CA THR A 453 20.22 -52.15 9.39
C THR A 453 19.50 -53.48 9.50
N ASN A 454 19.75 -54.24 10.56
CA ASN A 454 18.94 -55.44 10.93
C ASN A 454 17.78 -55.09 11.85
N ASP A 455 17.59 -53.78 12.11
CA ASP A 455 16.40 -53.33 12.85
C ASP A 455 15.26 -53.08 11.85
N ILE A 456 14.17 -53.82 11.99
CA ILE A 456 12.97 -53.67 11.16
C ILE A 456 12.10 -52.47 11.51
N THR A 457 12.44 -51.79 12.63
CA THR A 457 11.77 -50.60 13.12
C THR A 457 12.77 -49.46 13.35
N PRO A 458 13.60 -49.10 12.37
CA PRO A 458 14.71 -48.19 12.56
C PRO A 458 14.25 -46.81 13.00
N THR A 459 15.08 -46.09 13.75
CA THR A 459 14.87 -44.69 14.09
C THR A 459 15.25 -43.83 12.89
N ILE A 460 14.30 -43.07 12.36
CA ILE A 460 14.50 -42.06 11.31
C ILE A 460 14.84 -40.74 12.02
N THR A 461 15.90 -40.08 11.57
CA THR A 461 16.34 -38.79 12.11
C THR A 461 16.41 -37.72 11.04
N GLY A 462 16.59 -36.47 11.46
CA GLY A 462 16.80 -35.36 10.55
C GLY A 462 16.86 -34.01 11.26
N THR A 463 17.03 -32.98 10.48
CA THR A 463 17.10 -31.61 10.98
C THR A 463 16.25 -30.68 10.14
N THR A 464 15.77 -29.60 10.73
CA THR A 464 15.04 -28.56 10.03
C THR A 464 15.28 -27.21 10.72
N ASN A 465 15.13 -26.11 9.98
CA ASN A 465 15.08 -24.76 10.55
C ASN A 465 13.65 -24.31 10.92
N ALA A 466 12.63 -25.18 10.77
CA ALA A 466 11.29 -24.87 11.24
C ALA A 466 11.28 -24.59 12.75
N VAL A 467 10.31 -23.81 13.20
CA VAL A 467 10.21 -23.40 14.61
C VAL A 467 10.14 -24.62 15.53
N PRO A 468 10.90 -24.66 16.64
CA PRO A 468 10.78 -25.73 17.63
C PRO A 468 9.32 -25.96 18.07
N GLY A 469 8.90 -27.21 18.09
CA GLY A 469 7.51 -27.61 18.35
C GLY A 469 6.69 -27.84 17.07
N SER A 470 7.19 -27.46 15.88
CA SER A 470 6.56 -27.81 14.60
C SER A 470 6.48 -29.31 14.43
N THR A 471 5.51 -29.78 13.67
CA THR A 471 5.32 -31.20 13.35
C THR A 471 5.96 -31.53 12.01
N VAL A 472 6.90 -32.49 12.03
CA VAL A 472 7.41 -33.13 10.82
C VAL A 472 6.55 -34.35 10.52
N THR A 473 6.05 -34.45 9.31
CA THR A 473 5.33 -35.63 8.82
C THR A 473 6.26 -36.46 7.95
N LEU A 474 6.39 -37.75 8.29
CA LEU A 474 7.21 -38.70 7.53
C LEU A 474 6.34 -39.75 6.89
N VAL A 475 6.52 -39.98 5.60
CA VAL A 475 5.92 -41.12 4.89
C VAL A 475 7.02 -42.13 4.60
N VAL A 476 6.95 -43.26 5.23
CA VAL A 476 7.88 -44.40 5.04
C VAL A 476 7.22 -45.40 4.10
N THR A 477 7.90 -45.75 3.01
CA THR A 477 7.45 -46.72 2.02
C THR A 477 8.45 -47.89 2.02
N ASP A 478 8.02 -49.11 2.41
CA ASP A 478 8.88 -50.28 2.46
C ASP A 478 9.14 -50.89 1.05
N ALA A 479 9.96 -51.94 1.03
CA ALA A 479 10.31 -52.67 -0.20
C ALA A 479 9.10 -53.32 -0.92
N ASN A 480 8.01 -53.54 -0.21
CA ASN A 480 6.76 -54.08 -0.77
C ASN A 480 5.78 -52.97 -1.23
N GLY A 481 6.14 -51.68 -1.05
CA GLY A 481 5.28 -50.56 -1.34
C GLY A 481 4.25 -50.24 -0.25
N THR A 482 4.36 -50.86 0.92
CA THR A 482 3.52 -50.53 2.08
C THR A 482 3.91 -49.21 2.67
N GLN A 483 2.93 -48.34 2.92
CA GLN A 483 3.18 -47.00 3.45
C GLN A 483 2.71 -46.89 4.90
N GLN A 484 3.49 -46.21 5.71
CA GLN A 484 3.09 -45.72 7.02
C GLN A 484 3.43 -44.25 7.16
N THR A 485 2.54 -43.50 7.84
CA THR A 485 2.76 -42.10 8.13
C THR A 485 3.09 -41.94 9.62
N LEU A 486 4.21 -41.28 9.87
CA LEU A 486 4.72 -41.00 11.20
C LEU A 486 4.79 -39.51 11.41
N THR A 487 4.82 -39.08 12.67
CA THR A 487 5.02 -37.66 13.02
C THR A 487 6.10 -37.53 14.08
N ALA A 488 6.94 -36.52 13.92
CA ALA A 488 7.95 -36.14 14.90
C ALA A 488 7.80 -34.67 15.25
N THR A 489 8.23 -34.28 16.43
CA THR A 489 8.24 -32.88 16.87
C THR A 489 9.65 -32.32 16.76
N VAL A 490 9.77 -31.11 16.14
CA VAL A 490 11.05 -30.40 16.05
C VAL A 490 11.52 -30.00 17.45
N GLN A 491 12.73 -30.37 17.78
CA GLN A 491 13.39 -30.07 19.06
C GLN A 491 13.99 -28.64 19.06
N PRO A 492 14.37 -28.12 20.23
CA PRO A 492 14.98 -26.77 20.31
C PRO A 492 16.29 -26.59 19.53
N ASP A 493 16.98 -27.70 19.22
CA ASP A 493 18.22 -27.72 18.41
C ASP A 493 17.97 -27.89 16.90
N GLY A 494 16.69 -27.93 16.51
CA GLY A 494 16.26 -28.16 15.13
C GLY A 494 16.25 -29.62 14.69
N GLY A 495 16.64 -30.56 15.56
CA GLY A 495 16.60 -32.00 15.30
C GLY A 495 15.20 -32.58 15.44
N TYR A 496 14.97 -33.71 14.79
CA TYR A 496 13.78 -34.53 14.99
C TYR A 496 14.13 -36.01 14.85
N SER A 497 13.39 -36.86 15.52
CA SER A 497 13.55 -38.32 15.43
C SER A 497 12.22 -39.01 15.63
N VAL A 498 12.05 -40.16 15.00
CA VAL A 498 10.87 -41.01 15.18
C VAL A 498 11.22 -42.45 14.82
N ASP A 499 10.75 -43.38 15.64
CA ASP A 499 10.89 -44.81 15.36
C ASP A 499 9.79 -45.25 14.38
N VAL A 500 10.17 -46.08 13.44
CA VAL A 500 9.24 -46.80 12.57
C VAL A 500 8.35 -47.72 13.44
N THR A 501 7.03 -47.60 13.31
CA THR A 501 6.09 -48.31 14.15
C THR A 501 5.64 -49.65 13.61
N THR A 502 5.51 -49.74 12.28
CA THR A 502 5.18 -51.00 11.59
C THR A 502 6.46 -51.58 11.02
N PRO A 503 6.83 -52.83 11.34
CA PRO A 503 8.01 -53.49 10.84
C PRO A 503 8.13 -53.36 9.31
N LEU A 504 9.29 -52.91 8.84
CA LEU A 504 9.61 -52.81 7.42
C LEU A 504 9.93 -54.18 6.84
N ALA A 505 9.56 -54.40 5.60
CA ALA A 505 10.03 -55.57 4.85
C ALA A 505 11.54 -55.41 4.53
N GLU A 506 12.19 -56.58 4.47
CA GLU A 506 13.59 -56.67 4.04
C GLU A 506 13.75 -56.05 2.65
N GLY A 507 14.79 -55.26 2.43
CA GLY A 507 15.11 -54.57 1.21
C GLY A 507 15.16 -53.07 1.41
N SER A 508 15.19 -52.33 0.29
CA SER A 508 15.24 -50.86 0.30
C SER A 508 13.89 -50.27 0.72
N TYR A 509 13.93 -49.26 1.56
CA TYR A 509 12.77 -48.44 1.90
C TYR A 509 13.08 -46.96 1.60
N GLN A 510 12.02 -46.18 1.44
CA GLN A 510 12.14 -44.73 1.19
C GLN A 510 11.38 -43.98 2.28
N VAL A 511 12.00 -42.88 2.74
CA VAL A 511 11.37 -41.93 3.65
C VAL A 511 11.23 -40.59 2.95
N THR A 512 10.04 -40.02 3.01
CA THR A 512 9.81 -38.64 2.61
C THR A 512 9.33 -37.87 3.82
N ALA A 513 10.09 -36.85 4.21
CA ALA A 513 9.77 -35.97 5.33
C ALA A 513 9.25 -34.64 4.81
N SER A 514 8.27 -34.06 5.49
CA SER A 514 7.72 -32.75 5.20
C SER A 514 7.46 -31.97 6.48
N VAL A 515 7.67 -30.67 6.44
CA VAL A 515 7.35 -29.74 7.52
C VAL A 515 6.79 -28.45 6.94
N THR A 516 5.75 -27.92 7.57
CA THR A 516 5.08 -26.69 7.13
C THR A 516 5.29 -25.62 8.20
N ASP A 517 5.62 -24.41 7.78
CA ASP A 517 5.76 -23.25 8.67
C ASP A 517 4.39 -22.61 9.00
N PRO A 518 4.36 -21.58 9.86
CA PRO A 518 3.12 -20.87 10.18
C PRO A 518 2.47 -20.13 9.00
N ALA A 519 3.26 -19.77 7.97
CA ALA A 519 2.76 -19.13 6.76
C ALA A 519 2.13 -20.11 5.77
N GLY A 520 2.37 -21.41 5.95
CA GLY A 520 1.86 -22.46 5.09
C GLY A 520 2.86 -22.98 4.05
N ASN A 521 4.12 -22.50 4.04
CA ASN A 521 5.15 -23.01 3.14
C ASN A 521 5.61 -24.39 3.62
N THR A 522 5.76 -25.33 2.70
CA THR A 522 6.13 -26.70 3.02
C THR A 522 7.50 -27.05 2.45
N GLY A 523 8.44 -27.36 3.34
CA GLY A 523 9.71 -27.96 3.01
C GLY A 523 9.60 -29.49 2.94
N THR A 524 10.32 -30.12 2.01
CA THR A 524 10.36 -31.57 1.83
C THR A 524 11.77 -32.09 1.62
N ALA A 525 12.04 -33.29 2.14
CA ALA A 525 13.25 -34.04 1.87
C ALA A 525 12.93 -35.53 1.74
N SER A 526 13.79 -36.27 1.07
CA SER A 526 13.63 -37.72 0.98
C SER A 526 14.99 -38.40 1.06
N ASP A 527 14.99 -39.57 1.69
CA ASP A 527 16.15 -40.43 1.78
C ASP A 527 15.75 -41.90 1.64
N LYS A 528 16.72 -42.75 1.37
CA LYS A 528 16.54 -44.19 1.24
C LYS A 528 17.41 -44.90 2.24
N GLY A 529 16.83 -45.85 2.89
CA GLY A 529 17.54 -46.80 3.73
C GLY A 529 17.35 -48.22 3.25
N SER A 530 17.98 -49.17 3.97
CA SER A 530 17.81 -50.56 3.68
C SER A 530 17.77 -51.40 4.95
N VAL A 531 16.82 -52.34 5.01
CA VAL A 531 16.71 -53.37 6.04
C VAL A 531 17.24 -54.66 5.47
N ASP A 532 18.11 -55.31 6.23
CA ASP A 532 18.65 -56.62 5.93
C ASP A 532 18.62 -57.46 7.24
N VAL A 533 17.73 -58.41 7.32
CA VAL A 533 17.58 -59.33 8.46
C VAL A 533 18.03 -60.73 8.09
N THR A 534 18.56 -60.92 6.91
CA THR A 534 19.02 -62.22 6.41
C THR A 534 20.41 -62.51 6.98
N ALA A 535 20.52 -63.49 7.85
CA ALA A 535 21.84 -63.91 8.35
C ALA A 535 22.71 -64.46 7.19
N PRO A 536 23.98 -64.09 7.13
CA PRO A 536 24.86 -64.59 6.08
C PRO A 536 25.01 -66.10 6.11
N VAL A 537 25.09 -66.65 4.90
CA VAL A 537 25.40 -68.10 4.77
C VAL A 537 26.88 -68.31 4.96
N ILE A 538 27.21 -69.26 5.85
CA ILE A 538 28.59 -69.65 6.11
C ILE A 538 28.70 -71.15 6.14
N THR A 539 29.79 -71.71 5.62
CA THR A 539 30.16 -73.11 5.76
C THR A 539 31.55 -73.20 6.42
N VAL A 540 31.82 -74.29 7.09
CA VAL A 540 33.12 -74.57 7.67
C VAL A 540 33.44 -76.05 7.34
N ASP A 541 34.68 -76.31 7.05
CA ASP A 541 35.21 -77.62 6.72
C ASP A 541 36.47 -77.86 7.58
N ALA A 542 36.32 -78.81 8.53
CA ALA A 542 37.34 -79.21 9.48
C ALA A 542 37.89 -80.55 9.06
N PRO A 543 39.19 -80.66 8.71
CA PRO A 543 39.76 -81.95 8.22
C PRO A 543 39.59 -83.10 9.15
N ASP A 544 39.06 -84.24 8.61
CA ASP A 544 38.98 -85.54 9.32
C ASP A 544 40.24 -86.38 9.11
N ASN A 545 40.60 -87.17 10.12
CA ASN A 545 41.70 -88.10 10.11
C ASN A 545 43.00 -87.47 9.61
N THR A 546 43.28 -86.28 10.04
CA THR A 546 44.53 -85.59 9.69
C THR A 546 45.63 -85.97 10.65
N ASN A 547 46.85 -86.10 10.16
CA ASN A 547 48.05 -86.22 11.00
C ASN A 547 48.70 -84.89 11.36
N ASP A 548 48.10 -83.80 10.89
CA ASP A 548 48.51 -82.43 11.21
C ASP A 548 47.76 -81.97 12.47
N THR A 549 48.49 -81.68 13.55
CA THR A 549 47.93 -81.13 14.77
C THR A 549 47.54 -79.66 14.70
N THR A 550 47.89 -79.02 13.63
CA THR A 550 47.55 -77.63 13.30
C THR A 550 46.82 -77.51 11.91
N PRO A 551 45.76 -78.29 11.75
CA PRO A 551 45.11 -78.34 10.42
C PRO A 551 44.62 -76.98 9.93
N THR A 552 44.59 -76.83 8.59
CA THR A 552 43.96 -75.64 7.96
C THR A 552 42.46 -75.86 7.92
N ILE A 553 41.70 -74.98 8.62
CA ILE A 553 40.25 -74.92 8.57
C ILE A 553 39.88 -74.07 7.36
N THR A 554 38.95 -74.51 6.55
CA THR A 554 38.46 -73.83 5.38
C THR A 554 36.96 -73.59 5.41
N GLY A 555 36.45 -72.77 4.56
CA GLY A 555 35.02 -72.59 4.36
C GLY A 555 34.70 -71.49 3.36
N THR A 556 33.40 -71.22 3.24
CA THR A 556 32.86 -70.21 2.30
C THR A 556 31.80 -69.41 3.00
N THR A 557 31.62 -68.17 2.52
CA THR A 557 30.54 -67.31 2.95
C THR A 557 30.15 -66.36 1.82
N ASP A 558 28.93 -65.83 1.87
CA ASP A 558 28.40 -64.82 0.94
C ASP A 558 28.67 -63.39 1.38
N VAL A 559 29.30 -63.18 2.54
CA VAL A 559 29.68 -61.87 3.03
C VAL A 559 30.81 -61.28 2.19
N PRO A 560 30.86 -59.96 1.92
CA PRO A 560 31.88 -59.37 1.08
C PRO A 560 33.31 -59.66 1.46
N ALA A 561 34.17 -59.78 0.47
CA ALA A 561 35.60 -59.95 0.67
C ALA A 561 36.19 -58.90 1.62
N GLY A 562 37.07 -59.34 2.53
CA GLY A 562 37.67 -58.48 3.56
C GLY A 562 36.97 -58.60 4.91
N SER A 563 35.75 -59.16 4.96
CA SER A 563 35.09 -59.47 6.22
C SER A 563 35.86 -60.49 7.04
N ILE A 564 35.65 -60.53 8.33
CA ILE A 564 36.38 -61.41 9.27
C ILE A 564 35.45 -62.53 9.75
N VAL A 565 35.83 -63.76 9.50
CA VAL A 565 35.26 -64.96 10.10
C VAL A 565 35.94 -65.21 11.43
N THR A 566 35.19 -65.45 12.47
CA THR A 566 35.68 -65.88 13.79
C THR A 566 35.42 -67.36 13.93
N LEU A 567 36.46 -68.12 14.24
CA LEU A 567 36.38 -69.55 14.44
C LEU A 567 36.79 -69.88 15.91
N ILE A 568 35.98 -70.66 16.56
CA ILE A 568 36.34 -71.26 17.88
C ILE A 568 36.61 -72.73 17.64
N VAL A 569 37.86 -73.13 17.82
CA VAL A 569 38.25 -74.54 17.70
C VAL A 569 38.37 -75.12 19.10
N THR A 570 37.64 -76.20 19.40
CA THR A 570 37.60 -76.86 20.65
C THR A 570 38.16 -78.31 20.49
N ASP A 571 39.25 -78.62 21.11
CA ASP A 571 39.86 -79.97 21.02
C ASP A 571 39.14 -81.01 21.93
N THR A 572 39.57 -82.28 21.86
CA THR A 572 39.02 -83.38 22.61
C THR A 572 39.22 -83.23 24.15
N ASP A 573 40.21 -82.43 24.57
CA ASP A 573 40.50 -82.13 25.99
C ASP A 573 39.68 -80.92 26.47
N GLY A 574 38.87 -80.23 25.57
CA GLY A 574 38.08 -79.06 25.86
C GLY A 574 38.86 -77.79 25.90
N ASN A 575 40.05 -77.74 25.31
CA ASN A 575 40.81 -76.47 25.09
C ASN A 575 40.23 -75.71 23.91
N GLU A 576 39.97 -74.44 24.14
CA GLU A 576 39.42 -73.58 23.11
C GLU A 576 40.51 -72.59 22.53
N GLN A 577 40.52 -72.41 21.27
CA GLN A 577 41.30 -71.33 20.64
C GLN A 577 40.42 -70.55 19.65
N THR A 578 40.53 -69.24 19.72
CA THR A 578 39.82 -68.35 18.79
C THR A 578 40.74 -67.94 17.68
N LEU A 579 40.31 -68.18 16.46
CA LEU A 579 41.03 -67.84 15.25
C LEU A 579 40.21 -66.88 14.44
N THR A 580 40.86 -66.12 13.58
CA THR A 580 40.18 -65.21 12.60
C THR A 580 40.70 -65.46 11.21
N ALA A 581 39.80 -65.52 10.24
CA ALA A 581 40.12 -65.62 8.82
C ALA A 581 39.52 -64.48 8.06
N THR A 582 40.18 -63.97 7.01
CA THR A 582 39.68 -62.92 6.11
C THR A 582 39.03 -63.58 4.93
N VAL A 583 37.80 -63.15 4.60
CA VAL A 583 37.08 -63.59 3.40
C VAL A 583 37.79 -63.10 2.13
N GLN A 584 38.04 -64.01 1.21
CA GLN A 584 38.70 -63.76 -0.06
C GLN A 584 37.70 -63.27 -1.11
N PRO A 585 38.17 -62.71 -2.25
CA PRO A 585 37.28 -62.23 -3.32
C PRO A 585 36.33 -63.30 -3.91
N ASP A 586 36.64 -64.57 -3.77
CA ASP A 586 35.81 -65.69 -4.22
C ASP A 586 34.82 -66.20 -3.18
N GLY A 587 34.78 -65.51 -2.02
CA GLY A 587 33.93 -65.92 -0.91
C GLY A 587 34.49 -66.99 -0.01
N SER A 588 35.71 -67.55 -0.28
CA SER A 588 36.38 -68.52 0.54
C SER A 588 37.11 -67.86 1.72
N TYR A 589 37.36 -68.68 2.77
CA TYR A 589 38.27 -68.32 3.87
C TYR A 589 39.08 -69.52 4.32
N SER A 590 40.22 -69.27 4.87
CA SER A 590 41.05 -70.33 5.44
C SER A 590 41.91 -69.77 6.59
N VAL A 591 42.16 -70.61 7.58
CA VAL A 591 43.04 -70.28 8.70
C VAL A 591 43.65 -71.54 9.27
N ASP A 592 44.94 -71.48 9.56
CA ASP A 592 45.63 -72.58 10.23
C ASP A 592 45.37 -72.52 11.74
N VAL A 593 45.13 -73.67 12.34
CA VAL A 593 45.09 -73.80 13.77
C VAL A 593 46.45 -73.43 14.33
N THR A 594 46.50 -72.56 15.32
CA THR A 594 47.79 -72.02 15.82
C THR A 594 48.38 -72.78 17.01
N THR A 595 47.50 -73.35 17.85
CA THR A 595 47.88 -74.20 18.98
C THR A 595 47.64 -75.62 18.59
N PRO A 596 48.61 -76.53 18.69
CA PRO A 596 48.41 -77.95 18.38
C PRO A 596 47.24 -78.56 19.13
N LEU A 597 46.33 -79.18 18.34
CA LEU A 597 45.19 -79.91 18.91
C LEU A 597 45.63 -81.24 19.52
N ALA A 598 44.92 -81.67 20.56
CA ALA A 598 45.08 -83.02 21.11
C ALA A 598 44.55 -84.05 20.09
N GLU A 599 45.12 -85.24 20.14
CA GLU A 599 44.67 -86.39 19.35
C GLU A 599 43.22 -86.73 19.69
N GLY A 600 42.40 -86.89 18.64
CA GLY A 600 40.99 -87.18 18.78
C GLY A 600 40.13 -86.18 18.00
N ASN A 601 38.84 -86.18 18.30
CA ASN A 601 37.91 -85.27 17.61
C ASN A 601 38.06 -83.87 18.17
N TYR A 602 37.94 -82.93 17.26
CA TYR A 602 37.84 -81.52 17.59
C TYR A 602 36.63 -80.90 16.85
N LYS A 603 36.05 -79.83 17.44
CA LYS A 603 34.92 -79.12 16.93
C LYS A 603 35.35 -77.74 16.51
N VAL A 604 34.81 -77.23 15.36
CA VAL A 604 34.97 -75.85 14.87
C VAL A 604 33.61 -75.22 14.83
N ASP A 605 33.43 -74.13 15.61
CA ASP A 605 32.29 -73.23 15.52
C ASP A 605 32.73 -71.96 14.79
N ALA A 606 32.22 -71.73 13.59
CA ALA A 606 32.50 -70.57 12.79
C ALA A 606 31.34 -69.56 12.85
N SER A 607 31.69 -68.29 12.93
CA SER A 607 30.70 -67.20 12.90
C SER A 607 31.19 -66.03 12.09
N ILE A 608 30.28 -65.37 11.39
CA ILE A 608 30.52 -64.15 10.65
C ILE A 608 29.31 -63.21 10.77
N THR A 609 29.60 -61.94 10.90
CA THR A 609 28.54 -60.91 10.92
C THR A 609 28.62 -60.07 9.64
N ASP A 610 27.46 -59.85 9.00
CA ASP A 610 27.36 -59.02 7.81
C ASP A 610 27.40 -57.51 8.15
N PRO A 611 27.41 -56.61 7.18
CA PRO A 611 27.37 -55.14 7.44
C PRO A 611 26.11 -54.66 8.13
N ALA A 612 25.00 -55.39 8.06
CA ALA A 612 23.75 -55.06 8.74
C ALA A 612 23.75 -55.49 10.20
N GLY A 613 24.64 -56.36 10.63
CA GLY A 613 24.76 -56.87 11.96
C GLY A 613 24.11 -58.26 12.18
N ASN A 614 23.64 -58.93 11.10
CA ASN A 614 23.16 -60.32 11.22
C ASN A 614 24.33 -61.25 11.32
N THR A 615 24.22 -62.28 12.17
CA THR A 615 25.30 -63.24 12.39
C THR A 615 24.88 -64.60 11.85
N GLY A 616 25.68 -65.10 10.91
CA GLY A 616 25.62 -66.46 10.41
C GLY A 616 26.59 -67.38 11.21
N THR A 617 26.23 -68.61 11.42
CA THR A 617 27.04 -69.59 12.14
C THR A 617 27.07 -70.92 11.37
N ALA A 618 28.17 -71.63 11.48
CA ALA A 618 28.33 -72.99 10.96
C ALA A 618 29.21 -73.76 11.94
N THR A 619 29.06 -75.07 11.94
CA THR A 619 29.79 -75.96 12.83
C THR A 619 30.22 -77.18 12.03
N ASP A 620 31.43 -77.66 12.27
CA ASP A 620 31.93 -78.92 11.74
C ASP A 620 32.83 -79.59 12.72
N ASP A 621 32.90 -80.89 12.65
CA ASP A 621 33.74 -81.73 13.50
C ASP A 621 34.85 -82.31 12.61
N GLY A 622 36.09 -82.26 13.10
CA GLY A 622 37.25 -82.85 12.46
C GLY A 622 37.94 -83.86 13.42
N SER A 623 38.97 -84.49 12.92
CA SER A 623 39.71 -85.41 13.79
C SER A 623 41.21 -85.41 13.47
N VAL A 624 42.00 -85.44 14.52
CA VAL A 624 43.47 -85.57 14.51
C VAL A 624 43.85 -86.99 14.88
N ASP A 625 44.62 -87.63 14.06
CA ASP A 625 45.20 -88.91 14.28
C ASP A 625 46.72 -88.87 14.00
N VAL A 626 47.52 -88.78 15.07
CA VAL A 626 49.01 -88.79 15.00
C VAL A 626 49.57 -90.09 15.37
N THR A 627 48.72 -91.10 15.67
CA THR A 627 49.14 -92.43 16.03
C THR A 627 49.76 -93.09 14.79
N VAL A 628 50.98 -93.32 14.88
CA VAL A 628 51.66 -94.00 13.78
C VAL A 628 51.24 -95.48 13.77
N PRO A 629 50.88 -96.05 12.64
CA PRO A 629 50.48 -97.45 12.62
C PRO A 629 51.62 -98.35 13.04
N VAL A 630 51.27 -99.35 13.87
CA VAL A 630 52.20 -100.40 14.26
C VAL A 630 52.27 -101.38 13.13
N ILE A 631 53.55 -101.70 12.71
CA ILE A 631 53.81 -102.65 11.68
C ILE A 631 54.77 -103.67 12.10
N THR A 632 54.51 -104.95 11.82
CA THR A 632 55.43 -106.00 11.98
C THR A 632 55.83 -106.55 10.61
N VAL A 633 57.00 -107.15 10.53
CA VAL A 633 57.50 -107.85 9.37
C VAL A 633 58.14 -109.19 9.78
N ASP A 634 57.80 -110.21 9.08
CA ASP A 634 58.32 -111.54 9.36
C ASP A 634 58.94 -112.06 7.99
N ALA A 635 60.23 -112.21 7.98
CA ALA A 635 61.00 -112.74 6.84
C ALA A 635 61.54 -114.13 7.22
N PRO A 636 61.38 -115.14 6.43
CA PRO A 636 61.84 -116.45 6.73
C PRO A 636 63.38 -116.61 7.01
N ASP A 637 63.79 -117.17 8.15
CA ASP A 637 65.22 -117.25 8.59
C ASP A 637 66.04 -118.15 7.71
N SER A 638 65.60 -119.22 7.15
CA SER A 638 66.31 -120.18 6.38
C SER A 638 65.41 -120.75 5.30
N THR A 639 65.53 -120.26 4.14
CA THR A 639 64.73 -120.69 3.00
C THR A 639 65.61 -121.07 1.82
N ASN A 640 65.19 -122.07 1.06
CA ASN A 640 65.75 -122.39 -0.28
C ASN A 640 65.02 -121.69 -1.44
N ASP A 641 64.02 -120.87 -1.10
CA ASP A 641 63.26 -120.13 -2.04
C ASP A 641 64.01 -118.80 -2.29
N THR A 642 64.34 -118.46 -3.52
CA THR A 642 65.01 -117.22 -3.92
C THR A 642 64.04 -116.02 -4.00
N THR A 643 62.74 -116.28 -3.86
CA THR A 643 61.67 -115.27 -3.85
C THR A 643 60.73 -115.54 -2.65
N PRO A 644 61.23 -115.52 -1.42
CA PRO A 644 60.45 -115.88 -0.24
C PRO A 644 59.30 -114.93 -0.03
N THR A 645 58.19 -115.46 0.46
CA THR A 645 57.08 -114.63 0.88
C THR A 645 57.42 -113.94 2.21
N ILE A 646 57.37 -112.66 2.27
CA ILE A 646 57.49 -111.85 3.48
C ILE A 646 56.09 -111.52 3.92
N THR A 647 55.81 -111.73 5.18
CA THR A 647 54.46 -111.47 5.82
C THR A 647 54.67 -110.47 6.92
N GLY A 648 53.57 -109.89 7.39
CA GLY A 648 53.54 -108.99 8.52
C GLY A 648 52.11 -108.66 8.88
N THR A 649 51.95 -107.88 9.93
CA THR A 649 50.67 -107.35 10.36
C THR A 649 50.79 -105.86 10.66
N THR A 650 49.75 -105.17 10.48
CA THR A 650 49.59 -103.73 10.84
C THR A 650 48.20 -103.44 11.33
N ASP A 651 48.07 -102.44 12.14
CA ASP A 651 46.81 -101.85 12.54
C ASP A 651 46.31 -100.74 11.58
N ALA A 652 47.12 -100.41 10.52
CA ALA A 652 46.73 -99.47 9.47
C ALA A 652 45.44 -99.95 8.76
N PRO A 653 44.57 -99.10 8.36
CA PRO A 653 43.29 -99.43 7.70
C PRO A 653 43.53 -100.36 6.43
N ALA A 654 42.54 -101.25 6.25
CA ALA A 654 42.55 -102.06 5.03
C ALA A 654 42.61 -101.21 3.77
N GLY A 655 43.51 -101.65 2.86
CA GLY A 655 43.82 -100.87 1.59
C GLY A 655 44.98 -99.90 1.74
N SER A 656 45.48 -99.62 2.94
CA SER A 656 46.72 -98.87 3.14
C SER A 656 47.88 -99.57 2.40
N THR A 657 48.85 -98.84 1.93
CA THR A 657 50.01 -99.35 1.18
C THR A 657 51.16 -99.60 2.18
N VAL A 658 51.62 -100.84 2.21
CA VAL A 658 52.90 -101.21 2.92
C VAL A 658 54.01 -101.28 1.90
N THR A 659 55.06 -100.57 2.17
CA THR A 659 56.29 -100.57 1.36
C THR A 659 57.38 -101.33 2.08
N LEU A 660 57.91 -102.37 1.44
CA LEU A 660 58.96 -103.20 1.94
C LEU A 660 60.22 -102.91 1.13
N VAL A 661 61.32 -102.69 1.80
CA VAL A 661 62.66 -102.63 1.20
C VAL A 661 63.41 -103.84 1.64
N VAL A 662 63.65 -104.77 0.71
CA VAL A 662 64.39 -106.01 0.96
C VAL A 662 65.84 -105.73 0.46
N THR A 663 66.83 -105.94 1.36
CA THR A 663 68.25 -105.75 1.03
C THR A 663 68.94 -107.13 1.08
N ASP A 664 69.54 -107.57 -0.04
CA ASP A 664 70.30 -108.84 -0.09
C ASP A 664 71.71 -108.77 0.58
N ALA A 665 72.33 -109.85 0.74
CA ALA A 665 73.66 -109.91 1.29
C ALA A 665 74.74 -109.13 0.53
N ASN A 666 74.52 -108.75 -0.70
CA ASN A 666 75.38 -107.94 -1.50
C ASN A 666 75.11 -106.48 -1.43
N GLY A 667 74.02 -106.08 -0.64
CA GLY A 667 73.61 -104.68 -0.52
C GLY A 667 72.63 -104.21 -1.59
N ASN A 668 72.13 -105.04 -2.52
CA ASN A 668 71.15 -104.67 -3.51
C ASN A 668 69.78 -104.54 -2.84
N GLN A 669 69.09 -103.46 -3.16
CA GLN A 669 67.76 -103.22 -2.62
C GLN A 669 66.70 -103.48 -3.66
N GLN A 670 65.62 -104.11 -3.18
CA GLN A 670 64.36 -104.26 -3.93
C GLN A 670 63.20 -103.66 -3.12
N THR A 671 62.48 -102.74 -3.72
CA THR A 671 61.28 -102.15 -3.16
C THR A 671 60.06 -102.94 -3.64
N LEU A 672 59.27 -103.47 -2.69
CA LEU A 672 58.02 -104.14 -2.99
C LEU A 672 56.87 -103.37 -2.27
N THR A 673 55.71 -103.38 -2.90
CA THR A 673 54.53 -102.80 -2.26
C THR A 673 53.43 -103.82 -2.22
N THR A 674 52.71 -103.77 -1.09
CA THR A 674 51.46 -104.56 -0.91
C THR A 674 50.41 -103.72 -0.21
N THR A 675 49.19 -104.17 -0.23
CA THR A 675 48.07 -103.51 0.48
C THR A 675 47.67 -104.27 1.68
N VAL A 676 47.34 -103.51 2.72
CA VAL A 676 46.80 -104.13 3.99
C VAL A 676 45.47 -104.79 3.64
N GLN A 677 45.31 -106.05 4.14
CA GLN A 677 44.08 -106.84 3.99
C GLN A 677 43.09 -106.41 5.05
N PRO A 678 41.74 -106.73 4.91
CA PRO A 678 40.77 -106.40 5.90
C PRO A 678 40.98 -106.98 7.28
N ASP A 679 41.85 -107.99 7.48
CA ASP A 679 42.29 -108.61 8.72
C ASP A 679 43.56 -108.05 9.33
N GLY A 680 44.10 -106.95 8.73
CA GLY A 680 45.33 -106.31 9.17
C GLY A 680 46.58 -107.07 8.70
#